data_b7c211c04bea1c3721e6625ee629eae2
#
_entry.id   b7c211c04bea1c3721e6625ee629eae2
#
_cell.length_a   1.000
_cell.length_b   1.000
_cell.length_c   1.000
_cell.angle_alpha   90.00
_cell.angle_beta   90.00
_cell.angle_gamma   90.00
#
_symmetry.space_group_name_H-M   'P 1'
#
loop_
_entity.id
_entity.type
_entity.pdbx_description
1 polymer ?
#
loop_
_entity_poly.entity_id
_entity_poly.type
_entity_poly.pdbx_seq_one_letter_code
_entity_poly.pdbx_strand_id
1 'polypeptide(L)'
;MTSKRFYSTGLGLKSAFFNFQVCAVALLVIMHCAGISAQGTTLTNKVEELQSGQMLYFDVVPDPIEGFNRCSWAFNDCLFRGVIYPLSFGYNFVAPKPVRTKISNVGHNLSYPVRFFNSCFQGKWHGAWEETKRFGANSTVGLGGFFDPATHWKIGRSDEDFGQTLGHYGCGPGFYLVIPVLGPCNGRDAVGKIVDWSMDISSDLTLAYPDKVWAMTIRPGIAVNDTSGEARDYKRQLDSLVDPYQASRTLYSLNRQRLINDYRPTSDSESKANPTLNAVLFKPVIPDFADRAVTRKVRVPATGKKLAYSCWMQKKPAPLVCYIPGLGSYRLDRSTVAYADMLYRHGYSVVAFSNPFQKEFMESASTMSVPGYAPADCDDVVNALKLILADMRQWMGDNITGTCLTGVSHGGYFTLMIAGREADGKLGSLTFDRYVAVNPPAQLARAAQRLDEMYDAPLAWPTEERRQRMEQALYKALYFADNGLDVSGNIPLTRAESDFVLGVAFRYTLMNVIVDSQRRNNLGVLKVKLGRFVRQDSIREIRRINYGEYTDRFVLPYLAKTGRVTNREDLIAATDLEQSAQSLRRNPKIRVQICEDDFLLTTADFSWFRSTFGTNLTVYPVGGHLGNLHIPAVQETLVRLFSDNAAN
;
A
#
# COMPACT_ATOMS: atom_id res chain seq x y z
N MET A 1 29.86 10.49 -59.67
CA MET A 1 30.85 11.13 -58.77
C MET A 1 30.31 12.49 -58.36
N THR A 2 30.46 12.81 -57.05
CA THR A 2 30.19 14.11 -56.40
C THR A 2 28.74 14.50 -56.18
N SER A 3 28.36 14.48 -54.97
CA SER A 3 27.47 15.33 -54.17
C SER A 3 26.59 14.55 -53.19
N LYS A 4 27.21 13.98 -52.15
CA LYS A 4 26.53 13.53 -50.91
C LYS A 4 27.45 13.68 -49.72
N ARG A 5 27.85 14.89 -49.37
CA ARG A 5 28.53 15.21 -48.12
C ARG A 5 28.33 16.69 -47.79
N PHE A 6 27.16 17.08 -47.27
CA PHE A 6 27.03 18.40 -46.61
C PHE A 6 25.69 18.62 -45.89
N TYR A 7 24.96 17.54 -45.52
CA TYR A 7 23.69 17.73 -44.79
C TYR A 7 23.71 17.22 -43.33
N SER A 8 24.82 16.65 -42.85
CA SER A 8 24.85 16.08 -41.47
C SER A 8 25.29 17.04 -40.37
N THR A 9 25.91 18.18 -40.71
CA THR A 9 26.38 19.13 -39.68
C THR A 9 25.38 20.20 -39.31
N GLY A 10 24.33 20.41 -40.11
CA GLY A 10 23.32 21.43 -39.83
C GLY A 10 22.23 21.00 -38.83
N LEU A 11 21.96 19.70 -38.72
CA LEU A 11 20.91 19.17 -37.84
C LEU A 11 21.38 19.07 -36.39
N GLY A 12 22.63 18.66 -36.18
CA GLY A 12 23.21 18.65 -34.83
C GLY A 12 23.34 20.04 -34.21
N LEU A 13 23.64 21.06 -35.01
CA LEU A 13 23.71 22.47 -34.59
C LEU A 13 22.30 23.03 -34.25
N LYS A 14 21.25 22.63 -34.98
CA LYS A 14 19.87 23.07 -34.70
C LYS A 14 19.32 22.45 -33.41
N SER A 15 19.59 21.16 -33.15
CA SER A 15 19.24 20.50 -31.90
C SER A 15 20.01 21.09 -30.70
N ALA A 16 21.32 21.30 -30.84
CA ALA A 16 22.12 21.94 -29.82
C ALA A 16 21.68 23.40 -29.53
N PHE A 17 21.27 24.14 -30.58
CA PHE A 17 20.77 25.51 -30.44
C PHE A 17 19.37 25.55 -29.81
N PHE A 18 18.51 24.59 -30.12
CA PHE A 18 17.20 24.44 -29.50
C PHE A 18 17.34 24.08 -28.00
N ASN A 19 18.22 23.16 -27.66
CA ASN A 19 18.52 22.80 -26.27
C ASN A 19 19.12 23.96 -25.48
N PHE A 20 19.97 24.78 -26.10
CA PHE A 20 20.49 25.99 -25.49
C PHE A 20 19.40 27.06 -25.22
N GLN A 21 18.46 27.23 -26.16
CA GLN A 21 17.30 28.10 -25.96
C GLN A 21 16.38 27.62 -24.85
N VAL A 22 16.13 26.32 -24.75
CA VAL A 22 15.32 25.72 -23.68
C VAL A 22 16.01 25.88 -22.32
N CYS A 23 17.33 25.68 -22.25
CA CYS A 23 18.11 25.94 -21.04
C CYS A 23 18.07 27.42 -20.64
N ALA A 24 18.13 28.36 -21.60
CA ALA A 24 18.00 29.79 -21.33
C ALA A 24 16.60 30.17 -20.83
N VAL A 25 15.55 29.60 -21.40
CA VAL A 25 14.16 29.77 -20.91
C VAL A 25 14.00 29.16 -19.52
N ALA A 26 14.57 27.96 -19.28
CA ALA A 26 14.59 27.34 -17.97
C ALA A 26 15.26 28.22 -16.91
N LEU A 27 16.42 28.83 -17.22
CA LEU A 27 17.11 29.79 -16.37
C LEU A 27 16.26 31.04 -16.09
N LEU A 28 15.59 31.58 -17.10
CA LEU A 28 14.67 32.71 -16.95
C LEU A 28 13.49 32.39 -16.04
N VAL A 29 12.90 31.19 -16.19
CA VAL A 29 11.81 30.72 -15.31
C VAL A 29 12.31 30.57 -13.88
N ILE A 30 13.49 29.99 -13.66
CA ILE A 30 14.12 29.86 -12.35
C ILE A 30 14.33 31.24 -11.71
N MET A 31 14.90 32.21 -12.47
CA MET A 31 15.13 33.59 -11.99
C MET A 31 13.82 34.29 -11.65
N HIS A 32 12.76 34.06 -12.43
CA HIS A 32 11.44 34.64 -12.17
C HIS A 32 10.80 34.01 -10.92
N CYS A 33 10.89 32.70 -10.74
CA CYS A 33 10.41 32.01 -9.54
C CYS A 33 11.17 32.42 -8.28
N ALA A 34 12.49 32.57 -8.38
CA ALA A 34 13.30 33.08 -7.27
C ALA A 34 12.93 34.53 -6.88
N GLY A 35 12.61 35.37 -7.87
CA GLY A 35 12.13 36.75 -7.65
C GLY A 35 10.75 36.79 -6.96
N ILE A 36 9.86 35.89 -7.29
CA ILE A 36 8.51 35.76 -6.66
C ILE A 36 8.64 35.23 -5.21
N SER A 37 9.57 34.32 -4.95
CA SER A 37 9.83 33.83 -3.60
C SER A 37 10.38 34.91 -2.67
N ALA A 38 11.14 35.91 -3.20
CA ALA A 38 11.62 37.04 -2.44
C ALA A 38 10.51 38.06 -2.09
N GLN A 39 9.39 38.06 -2.80
CA GLN A 39 8.20 38.84 -2.47
C GLN A 39 7.20 37.94 -1.71
N GLY A 40 7.55 37.62 -0.47
CA GLY A 40 6.74 36.86 0.49
C GLY A 40 5.25 36.79 0.21
N THR A 41 4.83 35.88 -0.65
CA THR A 41 3.47 35.40 -0.64
C THR A 41 3.36 34.42 0.54
N THR A 42 3.16 35.00 1.71
CA THR A 42 2.50 34.33 2.82
C THR A 42 1.16 33.85 2.27
N LEU A 43 1.13 32.64 1.70
CA LEU A 43 -0.08 31.84 1.70
C LEU A 43 -0.37 31.57 3.18
N THR A 44 -1.02 32.56 3.81
CA THR A 44 -1.77 32.37 5.04
C THR A 44 -2.90 31.40 4.69
N ASN A 45 -2.56 30.12 4.59
CA ASN A 45 -3.51 29.09 4.91
C ASN A 45 -3.93 29.41 6.34
N LYS A 46 -5.12 29.95 6.53
CA LYS A 46 -5.78 30.03 7.82
C LYS A 46 -5.60 28.65 8.45
N VAL A 47 -4.71 28.57 9.42
CA VAL A 47 -4.65 27.47 10.36
C VAL A 47 -5.94 27.63 11.14
N GLU A 48 -6.99 26.92 10.74
CA GLU A 48 -8.14 26.72 11.61
C GLU A 48 -7.57 26.08 12.87
N GLU A 49 -7.71 26.75 13.99
CA GLU A 49 -7.28 26.26 15.30
C GLU A 49 -7.78 24.83 15.47
N LEU A 50 -6.84 23.91 15.61
CA LEU A 50 -7.09 22.50 15.82
C LEU A 50 -7.74 22.32 17.19
N GLN A 51 -9.06 22.27 17.22
CA GLN A 51 -9.78 21.72 18.36
C GLN A 51 -9.46 20.22 18.47
N SER A 52 -9.31 19.73 19.69
CA SER A 52 -8.97 18.35 20.00
C SER A 52 -9.73 17.33 19.14
N GLY A 53 -9.01 16.44 18.46
CA GLY A 53 -9.54 15.39 17.60
C GLY A 53 -9.54 15.66 16.09
N GLN A 54 -9.13 16.84 15.63
CA GLN A 54 -9.12 17.20 14.20
C GLN A 54 -7.69 17.37 13.69
N MET A 55 -6.99 16.28 13.41
CA MET A 55 -5.74 16.39 12.65
C MET A 55 -6.04 16.62 11.17
N LEU A 56 -5.52 17.73 10.65
CA LEU A 56 -5.54 18.05 9.22
C LEU A 56 -4.70 17.03 8.47
N TYR A 57 -5.36 16.19 7.73
CA TYR A 57 -4.70 15.47 6.66
C TYR A 57 -4.24 16.50 5.62
N PHE A 58 -2.97 16.38 5.18
CA PHE A 58 -2.40 17.30 4.21
C PHE A 58 -3.22 17.27 2.91
N ASP A 59 -3.96 18.32 2.63
CA ASP A 59 -4.36 18.66 1.27
C ASP A 59 -3.10 19.18 0.57
N VAL A 60 -2.24 18.26 0.14
CA VAL A 60 -0.89 18.59 -0.32
C VAL A 60 -0.94 19.41 -1.61
N VAL A 61 -1.90 19.17 -2.49
CA VAL A 61 -2.07 19.93 -3.73
C VAL A 61 -3.55 20.19 -4.00
N PRO A 62 -4.00 21.45 -4.19
CA PRO A 62 -5.36 21.78 -4.58
C PRO A 62 -5.77 21.09 -5.88
N ASP A 63 -7.04 20.71 -5.99
CA ASP A 63 -7.60 20.07 -7.19
C ASP A 63 -8.86 20.79 -7.65
N PRO A 64 -8.73 22.03 -8.19
CA PRO A 64 -9.88 22.81 -8.64
C PRO A 64 -10.57 22.22 -9.87
N ILE A 65 -9.89 21.36 -10.62
CA ILE A 65 -10.40 20.69 -11.83
C ILE A 65 -10.66 19.19 -11.59
N GLU A 66 -11.08 18.81 -10.38
CA GLU A 66 -11.31 17.42 -9.98
C GLU A 66 -12.16 16.63 -10.99
N GLY A 67 -13.20 17.24 -11.57
CA GLY A 67 -14.03 16.59 -12.57
C GLY A 67 -13.26 16.14 -13.81
N PHE A 68 -12.44 17.04 -14.35
CA PHE A 68 -11.55 16.73 -15.49
C PHE A 68 -10.52 15.66 -15.10
N ASN A 69 -9.85 15.83 -13.96
CA ASN A 69 -8.83 14.90 -13.48
C ASN A 69 -9.38 13.49 -13.27
N ARG A 70 -10.60 13.35 -12.75
CA ARG A 70 -11.26 12.05 -12.60
C ARG A 70 -11.63 11.41 -13.93
N CYS A 71 -12.06 12.21 -14.93
CA CYS A 71 -12.29 11.69 -16.28
C CYS A 71 -10.99 11.21 -16.93
N SER A 72 -9.92 12.00 -16.85
CA SER A 72 -8.59 11.63 -17.34
C SER A 72 -8.05 10.39 -16.64
N TRP A 73 -8.24 10.30 -15.32
CA TRP A 73 -7.84 9.14 -14.54
C TRP A 73 -8.62 7.88 -14.95
N ALA A 74 -9.95 7.99 -15.10
CA ALA A 74 -10.78 6.89 -15.56
C ALA A 74 -10.42 6.43 -16.98
N PHE A 75 -10.06 7.36 -17.87
CA PHE A 75 -9.52 7.03 -19.19
C PHE A 75 -8.20 6.25 -19.07
N ASN A 76 -7.26 6.71 -18.23
CA ASN A 76 -5.98 6.04 -17.99
C ASN A 76 -6.18 4.64 -17.39
N ASP A 77 -7.10 4.47 -16.44
CA ASP A 77 -7.43 3.18 -15.86
C ASP A 77 -8.05 2.23 -16.88
N CYS A 78 -8.95 2.73 -17.73
CA CYS A 78 -9.54 1.97 -18.84
C CYS A 78 -8.46 1.52 -19.85
N LEU A 79 -7.56 2.43 -20.24
CA LEU A 79 -6.43 2.14 -21.13
C LEU A 79 -5.49 1.11 -20.50
N PHE A 80 -5.17 1.28 -19.22
CA PHE A 80 -4.33 0.33 -18.48
C PHE A 80 -4.98 -1.06 -18.43
N ARG A 81 -6.22 -1.17 -17.97
CA ARG A 81 -6.92 -2.45 -17.80
C ARG A 81 -7.26 -3.13 -19.13
N GLY A 82 -7.61 -2.36 -20.16
CA GLY A 82 -8.06 -2.85 -21.45
C GLY A 82 -6.94 -3.15 -22.43
N VAL A 83 -5.82 -2.44 -22.35
CA VAL A 83 -4.73 -2.51 -23.33
C VAL A 83 -3.39 -2.85 -22.68
N ILE A 84 -2.89 -2.00 -21.77
CA ILE A 84 -1.51 -2.13 -21.26
C ILE A 84 -1.36 -3.42 -20.45
N TYR A 85 -2.29 -3.70 -19.54
CA TYR A 85 -2.23 -4.87 -18.67
C TYR A 85 -2.29 -6.19 -19.48
N PRO A 86 -3.21 -6.43 -20.42
CA PRO A 86 -3.18 -7.63 -21.26
C PRO A 86 -1.91 -7.74 -22.11
N LEU A 87 -1.45 -6.65 -22.74
CA LEU A 87 -0.24 -6.65 -23.55
C LEU A 87 1.02 -6.95 -22.72
N SER A 88 1.05 -6.52 -21.44
CA SER A 88 2.17 -6.80 -20.54
C SER A 88 2.41 -8.30 -20.33
N PHE A 89 1.38 -9.15 -20.40
CA PHE A 89 1.55 -10.61 -20.33
C PHE A 89 2.36 -11.15 -21.51
N GLY A 90 1.97 -10.78 -22.73
CA GLY A 90 2.69 -11.20 -23.93
C GLY A 90 4.12 -10.66 -23.95
N TYR A 91 4.29 -9.39 -23.59
CA TYR A 91 5.61 -8.77 -23.50
C TYR A 91 6.50 -9.44 -22.45
N ASN A 92 5.99 -9.70 -21.26
CA ASN A 92 6.75 -10.35 -20.18
C ASN A 92 7.13 -11.81 -20.53
N PHE A 93 6.35 -12.47 -21.38
CA PHE A 93 6.68 -13.80 -21.90
C PHE A 93 7.84 -13.73 -22.91
N VAL A 94 7.83 -12.76 -23.82
CA VAL A 94 8.88 -12.58 -24.84
C VAL A 94 10.14 -11.96 -24.26
N ALA A 95 10.00 -10.98 -23.35
CA ALA A 95 11.09 -10.26 -22.69
C ALA A 95 11.14 -10.63 -21.19
N PRO A 96 11.86 -11.68 -20.79
CA PRO A 96 12.00 -12.07 -19.39
C PRO A 96 12.74 -11.00 -18.58
N LYS A 97 12.57 -11.00 -17.25
CA LYS A 97 13.08 -9.97 -16.33
C LYS A 97 14.53 -9.53 -16.60
N PRO A 98 15.52 -10.42 -16.86
CA PRO A 98 16.89 -9.98 -17.16
C PRO A 98 17.00 -9.12 -18.43
N VAL A 99 16.18 -9.39 -19.45
CA VAL A 99 16.14 -8.60 -20.69
C VAL A 99 15.52 -7.24 -20.42
N ARG A 100 14.39 -7.21 -19.71
CA ARG A 100 13.69 -5.98 -19.35
C ARG A 100 14.56 -5.05 -18.51
N THR A 101 15.30 -5.60 -17.54
CA THR A 101 16.26 -4.82 -16.73
C THR A 101 17.32 -4.14 -17.60
N LYS A 102 17.83 -4.83 -18.64
CA LYS A 102 18.81 -4.22 -19.57
C LYS A 102 18.20 -3.09 -20.38
N ILE A 103 16.94 -3.22 -20.84
CA ILE A 103 16.23 -2.16 -21.56
C ILE A 103 16.01 -0.95 -20.64
N SER A 104 15.58 -1.16 -19.39
CA SER A 104 15.43 -0.09 -18.41
C SER A 104 16.76 0.61 -18.12
N ASN A 105 17.86 -0.14 -17.99
CA ASN A 105 19.20 0.43 -17.80
C ASN A 105 19.63 1.33 -18.96
N VAL A 106 19.35 0.93 -20.21
CA VAL A 106 19.61 1.77 -21.40
C VAL A 106 18.78 3.05 -21.33
N GLY A 107 17.48 2.94 -21.02
CA GLY A 107 16.60 4.10 -20.87
C GLY A 107 17.13 5.08 -19.81
N HIS A 108 17.50 4.56 -18.65
CA HIS A 108 18.10 5.36 -17.59
C HIS A 108 19.41 6.03 -18.03
N ASN A 109 20.26 5.34 -18.78
CA ASN A 109 21.53 5.88 -19.27
C ASN A 109 21.30 7.00 -20.29
N LEU A 110 20.30 6.88 -21.18
CA LEU A 110 19.92 7.92 -22.15
C LEU A 110 19.39 9.19 -21.49
N SER A 111 18.72 9.08 -20.34
CA SER A 111 18.21 10.23 -19.58
C SER A 111 19.27 10.89 -18.67
N TYR A 112 20.56 10.57 -18.83
CA TYR A 112 21.68 11.19 -18.08
C TYR A 112 21.67 12.73 -18.14
N PRO A 113 21.48 13.40 -19.32
CA PRO A 113 21.54 14.86 -19.36
C PRO A 113 20.46 15.51 -18.49
N VAL A 114 19.27 14.94 -18.40
CA VAL A 114 18.19 15.44 -17.53
C VAL A 114 18.68 15.52 -16.09
N ARG A 115 19.22 14.43 -15.56
CA ARG A 115 19.68 14.35 -14.16
C ARG A 115 20.91 15.21 -13.92
N PHE A 116 21.85 15.22 -14.85
CA PHE A 116 23.06 16.05 -14.76
C PHE A 116 22.73 17.53 -14.68
N PHE A 117 21.95 18.06 -15.63
CA PHE A 117 21.64 19.48 -15.66
C PHE A 117 20.76 19.89 -14.47
N ASN A 118 19.79 19.07 -14.08
CA ASN A 118 18.96 19.40 -12.93
C ASN A 118 19.76 19.36 -11.62
N SER A 119 20.72 18.45 -11.47
CA SER A 119 21.67 18.48 -10.33
C SER A 119 22.50 19.76 -10.34
N CYS A 120 23.02 20.19 -11.49
CA CYS A 120 23.74 21.46 -11.62
C CYS A 120 22.87 22.67 -11.28
N PHE A 121 21.64 22.73 -11.81
CA PHE A 121 20.72 23.83 -11.54
C PHE A 121 20.35 23.96 -10.06
N GLN A 122 20.32 22.87 -9.32
CA GLN A 122 20.08 22.84 -7.88
C GLN A 122 21.35 23.06 -7.05
N GLY A 123 22.52 23.29 -7.67
CA GLY A 123 23.80 23.42 -6.96
C GLY A 123 24.33 22.11 -6.37
N LYS A 124 23.75 20.96 -6.74
CA LYS A 124 24.13 19.62 -6.26
C LYS A 124 25.32 19.06 -7.07
N TRP A 125 26.46 19.76 -7.02
CA TRP A 125 27.64 19.41 -7.83
C TRP A 125 28.16 18.00 -7.61
N HIS A 126 28.07 17.51 -6.37
CA HIS A 126 28.43 16.11 -6.06
C HIS A 126 27.50 15.12 -6.80
N GLY A 127 26.19 15.36 -6.79
CA GLY A 127 25.22 14.55 -7.53
C GLY A 127 25.47 14.56 -9.04
N ALA A 128 25.73 15.74 -9.62
CA ALA A 128 26.09 15.89 -11.03
C ALA A 128 27.36 15.09 -11.39
N TRP A 129 28.37 15.10 -10.51
CA TRP A 129 29.58 14.33 -10.70
C TRP A 129 29.36 12.81 -10.59
N GLU A 130 28.56 12.36 -9.61
CA GLU A 130 28.18 10.96 -9.49
C GLU A 130 27.45 10.47 -10.75
N GLU A 131 26.47 11.23 -11.27
CA GLU A 131 25.77 10.91 -12.51
C GLU A 131 26.73 10.85 -13.72
N THR A 132 27.71 11.75 -13.80
CA THR A 132 28.73 11.74 -14.86
C THR A 132 29.58 10.47 -14.80
N LYS A 133 30.03 10.07 -13.61
CA LYS A 133 30.75 8.81 -13.41
C LYS A 133 29.92 7.60 -13.80
N ARG A 134 28.62 7.58 -13.41
CA ARG A 134 27.70 6.52 -13.77
C ARG A 134 27.53 6.41 -15.27
N PHE A 135 27.26 7.55 -15.93
CA PHE A 135 27.10 7.60 -17.38
C PHE A 135 28.37 7.09 -18.11
N GLY A 136 29.56 7.52 -17.68
CA GLY A 136 30.83 7.07 -18.23
C GLY A 136 31.04 5.58 -18.06
N ALA A 137 30.83 5.05 -16.85
CA ALA A 137 30.97 3.63 -16.54
C ALA A 137 29.96 2.77 -17.33
N ASN A 138 28.69 3.16 -17.33
CA ASN A 138 27.61 2.40 -17.97
C ASN A 138 27.67 2.50 -19.50
N SER A 139 28.13 3.62 -20.05
CA SER A 139 28.28 3.78 -21.50
C SER A 139 29.49 3.01 -22.06
N THR A 140 30.58 2.92 -21.31
CA THR A 140 31.81 2.23 -21.75
C THR A 140 31.80 0.77 -21.34
N VAL A 141 32.04 0.46 -20.07
CA VAL A 141 32.07 -0.92 -19.53
C VAL A 141 30.70 -1.58 -19.59
N GLY A 142 29.63 -0.79 -19.39
CA GLY A 142 28.23 -1.24 -19.45
C GLY A 142 27.64 -1.36 -20.85
N LEU A 143 28.44 -1.19 -21.93
CA LEU A 143 28.01 -1.32 -23.33
C LEU A 143 26.78 -0.44 -23.65
N GLY A 144 26.91 0.88 -23.47
CA GLY A 144 25.82 1.82 -23.74
C GLY A 144 24.68 1.81 -22.72
N GLY A 145 24.92 1.22 -21.54
CA GLY A 145 23.93 1.12 -20.46
C GLY A 145 23.21 -0.23 -20.39
N PHE A 146 23.54 -1.21 -21.24
CA PHE A 146 22.98 -2.58 -21.11
C PHE A 146 23.29 -3.21 -19.76
N PHE A 147 24.47 -2.95 -19.22
CA PHE A 147 24.86 -3.35 -17.87
C PHE A 147 25.02 -2.11 -17.01
N ASP A 148 24.91 -2.28 -15.69
CA ASP A 148 25.06 -1.21 -14.70
C ASP A 148 26.25 -1.49 -13.77
N PRO A 149 27.51 -1.43 -14.28
CA PRO A 149 28.70 -1.57 -13.44
C PRO A 149 28.80 -0.48 -12.38
N ALA A 150 28.24 0.71 -12.64
CA ALA A 150 28.25 1.80 -11.69
C ALA A 150 27.57 1.44 -10.35
N THR A 151 26.49 0.68 -10.37
CA THR A 151 25.84 0.16 -9.15
C THR A 151 26.75 -0.83 -8.42
N HIS A 152 27.45 -1.72 -9.12
CA HIS A 152 28.43 -2.64 -8.51
C HIS A 152 29.60 -1.88 -7.88
N TRP A 153 30.00 -0.76 -8.47
CA TRP A 153 31.06 0.10 -7.94
C TRP A 153 30.56 1.08 -6.88
N LYS A 154 29.32 0.96 -6.45
CA LYS A 154 28.69 1.82 -5.41
C LYS A 154 28.71 3.30 -5.76
N ILE A 155 28.69 3.67 -7.04
CA ILE A 155 28.55 5.05 -7.50
C ILE A 155 27.11 5.49 -7.26
N GLY A 156 26.92 6.59 -6.52
CA GLY A 156 25.62 7.12 -6.13
C GLY A 156 24.72 7.49 -7.32
N ARG A 157 23.40 7.56 -7.09
CA ARG A 157 22.42 8.11 -8.03
C ARG A 157 21.95 9.48 -7.56
N SER A 158 21.67 10.37 -8.51
CA SER A 158 21.04 11.66 -8.29
C SER A 158 19.87 11.80 -9.27
N ASP A 159 18.70 11.26 -8.88
CA ASP A 159 17.52 11.18 -9.74
C ASP A 159 16.72 12.51 -9.72
N GLU A 160 17.34 13.57 -10.26
CA GLU A 160 16.79 14.91 -10.32
C GLU A 160 16.04 15.19 -11.62
N ASP A 161 14.94 15.95 -11.53
CA ASP A 161 14.15 16.43 -12.65
C ASP A 161 13.87 17.94 -12.51
N PHE A 162 13.38 18.58 -13.59
CA PHE A 162 13.16 20.03 -13.61
C PHE A 162 12.00 20.46 -12.71
N GLY A 163 11.01 19.61 -12.46
CA GLY A 163 9.97 19.86 -11.46
C GLY A 163 10.53 19.95 -10.04
N GLN A 164 11.54 19.11 -9.71
CA GLN A 164 12.29 19.20 -8.45
C GLN A 164 13.13 20.48 -8.42
N THR A 165 13.79 20.82 -9.53
CA THR A 165 14.55 22.07 -9.65
C THR A 165 13.67 23.29 -9.38
N LEU A 166 12.50 23.40 -9.99
CA LEU A 166 11.54 24.46 -9.70
C LEU A 166 11.10 24.45 -8.22
N GLY A 167 10.84 23.27 -7.66
CA GLY A 167 10.49 23.11 -6.24
C GLY A 167 11.61 23.55 -5.30
N HIS A 168 12.87 23.25 -5.61
CA HIS A 168 14.06 23.71 -4.88
C HIS A 168 14.13 25.23 -4.78
N TYR A 169 13.75 25.95 -5.84
CA TYR A 169 13.68 27.42 -5.86
C TYR A 169 12.35 27.99 -5.33
N GLY A 170 11.55 27.19 -4.61
CA GLY A 170 10.34 27.63 -3.93
C GLY A 170 9.09 27.73 -4.81
N CYS A 171 9.14 27.27 -6.07
CA CYS A 171 7.92 27.20 -6.88
C CYS A 171 6.96 26.16 -6.30
N GLY A 172 5.79 26.62 -5.87
CA GLY A 172 4.74 25.75 -5.36
C GLY A 172 4.22 24.74 -6.42
N PRO A 173 3.52 23.68 -6.02
CA PRO A 173 3.02 22.66 -6.93
C PRO A 173 1.92 23.19 -7.89
N GLY A 174 1.30 24.34 -7.59
CA GLY A 174 0.12 24.81 -8.29
C GLY A 174 -1.10 23.95 -8.00
N PHE A 175 -1.75 23.41 -9.02
CA PHE A 175 -2.92 22.54 -8.90
C PHE A 175 -2.61 21.12 -9.37
N TYR A 176 -3.37 20.15 -8.85
CA TYR A 176 -3.25 18.75 -9.27
C TYR A 176 -3.80 18.55 -10.69
N LEU A 177 -3.11 17.75 -11.48
CA LEU A 177 -3.44 17.47 -12.87
C LEU A 177 -3.25 15.98 -13.17
N VAL A 178 -4.21 15.35 -13.83
CA VAL A 178 -4.03 14.03 -14.42
C VAL A 178 -3.97 14.17 -15.94
N ILE A 179 -2.79 13.92 -16.49
CA ILE A 179 -2.58 14.02 -17.93
C ILE A 179 -3.00 12.68 -18.58
N PRO A 180 -3.88 12.70 -19.61
CA PRO A 180 -4.20 11.49 -20.36
C PRO A 180 -2.93 10.76 -20.82
N VAL A 181 -2.88 9.46 -20.65
CA VAL A 181 -1.75 8.56 -20.94
C VAL A 181 -0.56 8.73 -19.99
N LEU A 182 -0.20 9.95 -19.59
CA LEU A 182 1.00 10.25 -18.79
C LEU A 182 0.77 10.12 -17.27
N GLY A 183 -0.49 10.13 -16.82
CA GLY A 183 -0.83 9.89 -15.41
C GLY A 183 -0.78 11.13 -14.51
N PRO A 184 -0.59 10.94 -13.19
CA PRO A 184 -0.64 12.00 -12.19
C PRO A 184 0.50 13.01 -12.35
N CYS A 185 0.18 14.28 -12.13
CA CYS A 185 1.07 15.42 -12.25
C CYS A 185 0.58 16.58 -11.37
N ASN A 186 1.30 17.66 -11.35
CA ASN A 186 0.85 18.97 -10.88
C ASN A 186 1.32 20.06 -11.85
N GLY A 187 0.86 21.30 -11.67
CA GLY A 187 1.17 22.39 -12.60
C GLY A 187 2.67 22.62 -12.78
N ARG A 188 3.44 22.67 -11.68
CA ARG A 188 4.90 22.81 -11.70
C ARG A 188 5.58 21.66 -12.43
N ASP A 189 5.22 20.43 -12.07
CA ASP A 189 5.86 19.23 -12.62
C ASP A 189 5.46 19.00 -14.09
N ALA A 190 4.30 19.50 -14.54
CA ALA A 190 3.92 19.50 -15.95
C ALA A 190 4.88 20.37 -16.78
N VAL A 191 5.21 21.58 -16.28
CA VAL A 191 6.23 22.43 -16.90
C VAL A 191 7.61 21.74 -16.87
N GLY A 192 7.96 21.14 -15.71
CA GLY A 192 9.20 20.37 -15.56
C GLY A 192 9.35 19.27 -16.60
N LYS A 193 8.32 18.47 -16.82
CA LYS A 193 8.33 17.38 -17.81
C LYS A 193 8.59 17.88 -19.25
N ILE A 194 8.09 19.06 -19.62
CA ILE A 194 8.35 19.63 -20.94
C ILE A 194 9.84 19.96 -21.11
N VAL A 195 10.45 20.56 -20.07
CA VAL A 195 11.88 20.90 -20.07
C VAL A 195 12.73 19.62 -20.08
N ASP A 196 12.43 18.66 -19.19
CA ASP A 196 13.15 17.38 -19.13
C ASP A 196 13.07 16.62 -20.47
N TRP A 197 11.91 16.64 -21.12
CA TRP A 197 11.74 16.01 -22.43
C TRP A 197 12.69 16.62 -23.49
N SER A 198 12.96 17.90 -23.44
CA SER A 198 13.88 18.57 -24.35
C SER A 198 15.38 18.30 -24.07
N MET A 199 15.71 17.83 -22.86
CA MET A 199 17.08 17.48 -22.45
C MET A 199 17.37 15.97 -22.60
N ASP A 200 16.38 15.16 -22.88
CA ASP A 200 16.52 13.70 -22.95
C ASP A 200 17.02 13.25 -24.34
N ILE A 201 18.13 12.50 -24.37
CA ILE A 201 18.76 12.03 -25.62
C ILE A 201 17.76 11.24 -26.50
N SER A 202 16.87 10.49 -25.88
CA SER A 202 15.86 9.71 -26.65
C SER A 202 14.87 10.62 -27.38
N SER A 203 14.60 11.81 -26.85
CA SER A 203 13.79 12.84 -27.52
C SER A 203 14.55 13.53 -28.63
N ASP A 204 15.83 13.83 -28.42
CA ASP A 204 16.72 14.39 -29.43
C ASP A 204 16.86 13.45 -30.63
N LEU A 205 17.01 12.16 -30.42
CA LEU A 205 17.02 11.14 -31.48
C LEU A 205 15.72 11.16 -32.29
N THR A 206 14.57 11.32 -31.62
CA THR A 206 13.27 11.43 -32.30
C THR A 206 13.17 12.69 -33.15
N LEU A 207 13.65 13.82 -32.66
CA LEU A 207 13.66 15.10 -33.39
C LEU A 207 14.68 15.09 -34.53
N ALA A 208 15.86 14.47 -34.33
CA ALA A 208 16.91 14.39 -35.32
C ALA A 208 16.58 13.44 -36.50
N TYR A 209 15.77 12.43 -36.24
CA TYR A 209 15.39 11.40 -37.20
C TYR A 209 13.87 11.20 -37.29
N PRO A 210 13.08 12.24 -37.61
CA PRO A 210 11.62 12.17 -37.62
C PRO A 210 11.05 11.15 -38.62
N ASP A 211 11.78 10.87 -39.69
CA ASP A 211 11.37 9.91 -40.74
C ASP A 211 11.71 8.44 -40.36
N LYS A 212 12.34 8.23 -39.23
CA LYS A 212 12.74 6.89 -38.78
C LYS A 212 11.82 6.38 -37.66
N VAL A 213 10.97 5.44 -37.99
CA VAL A 213 10.02 4.81 -37.04
C VAL A 213 10.72 4.32 -35.79
N TRP A 214 11.94 3.77 -35.86
CA TRP A 214 12.68 3.29 -34.71
C TRP A 214 13.00 4.41 -33.71
N ALA A 215 13.33 5.63 -34.17
CA ALA A 215 13.61 6.75 -33.29
C ALA A 215 12.35 7.18 -32.51
N MET A 216 11.19 7.12 -33.15
CA MET A 216 9.89 7.45 -32.52
C MET A 216 9.44 6.39 -31.51
N THR A 217 9.97 5.16 -31.57
CA THR A 217 9.57 4.05 -30.69
C THR A 217 10.47 3.84 -29.49
N ILE A 218 11.64 4.48 -29.40
CA ILE A 218 12.60 4.28 -28.30
C ILE A 218 11.94 4.60 -26.95
N ARG A 219 11.45 5.82 -26.77
CA ARG A 219 10.88 6.29 -25.51
C ARG A 219 9.59 5.56 -25.12
N PRO A 220 8.61 5.40 -26.02
CA PRO A 220 7.46 4.56 -25.76
C PRO A 220 7.82 3.10 -25.45
N GLY A 221 8.81 2.56 -26.13
CA GLY A 221 9.30 1.19 -25.90
C GLY A 221 9.88 1.00 -24.51
N ILE A 222 10.69 1.94 -24.04
CA ILE A 222 11.21 1.96 -22.67
C ILE A 222 10.07 2.08 -21.65
N ALA A 223 9.13 2.99 -21.88
CA ALA A 223 7.97 3.18 -21.00
C ALA A 223 7.09 1.92 -20.91
N VAL A 224 6.83 1.25 -22.04
CA VAL A 224 6.12 -0.04 -22.07
C VAL A 224 6.90 -1.12 -21.31
N ASN A 225 8.21 -1.19 -21.49
CA ASN A 225 9.08 -2.13 -20.77
C ASN A 225 8.99 -1.95 -19.27
N ASP A 226 9.12 -0.72 -18.77
CA ASP A 226 9.11 -0.40 -17.35
C ASP A 226 7.73 -0.65 -16.73
N THR A 227 6.67 -0.18 -17.40
CA THR A 227 5.29 -0.39 -16.96
C THR A 227 4.91 -1.88 -16.94
N SER A 228 5.35 -2.66 -17.94
CA SER A 228 5.01 -4.09 -18.03
C SER A 228 5.55 -4.90 -16.86
N GLY A 229 6.71 -4.51 -16.30
CA GLY A 229 7.31 -5.17 -15.14
C GLY A 229 6.43 -5.11 -13.90
N GLU A 230 5.76 -4.02 -13.70
CA GLU A 230 4.98 -3.72 -12.49
C GLU A 230 3.46 -3.81 -12.70
N ALA A 231 3.01 -4.07 -13.94
CA ALA A 231 1.59 -4.02 -14.31
C ALA A 231 0.69 -4.90 -13.42
N ARG A 232 1.18 -6.07 -12.99
CA ARG A 232 0.41 -6.98 -12.13
C ARG A 232 0.26 -6.43 -10.73
N ASP A 233 1.35 -5.91 -10.15
CA ASP A 233 1.34 -5.32 -8.81
C ASP A 233 0.49 -4.06 -8.78
N TYR A 234 0.63 -3.21 -9.78
CA TYR A 234 -0.19 -2.01 -9.94
C TYR A 234 -1.68 -2.36 -10.04
N LYS A 235 -2.04 -3.36 -10.85
CA LYS A 235 -3.43 -3.82 -10.93
C LYS A 235 -3.96 -4.31 -9.59
N ARG A 236 -3.18 -5.10 -8.83
CA ARG A 236 -3.58 -5.59 -7.50
C ARG A 236 -3.84 -4.43 -6.53
N GLN A 237 -2.95 -3.42 -6.54
CA GLN A 237 -3.14 -2.21 -5.74
C GLN A 237 -4.42 -1.47 -6.11
N LEU A 238 -4.66 -1.23 -7.41
CA LEU A 238 -5.89 -0.59 -7.87
C LEU A 238 -7.17 -1.34 -7.44
N ASP A 239 -7.13 -2.67 -7.50
CA ASP A 239 -8.28 -3.52 -7.14
C ASP A 239 -8.55 -3.53 -5.62
N SER A 240 -7.52 -3.28 -4.79
CA SER A 240 -7.66 -3.21 -3.33
C SER A 240 -8.23 -1.87 -2.83
N LEU A 241 -8.14 -0.81 -3.63
CA LEU A 241 -8.49 0.55 -3.23
C LEU A 241 -9.98 0.86 -3.48
N VAL A 242 -10.59 1.63 -2.59
CA VAL A 242 -11.97 2.12 -2.74
C VAL A 242 -12.05 3.32 -3.70
N ASP A 243 -11.12 4.25 -3.57
CA ASP A 243 -10.94 5.39 -4.48
C ASP A 243 -9.48 5.49 -4.92
N PRO A 244 -9.08 4.76 -5.99
CA PRO A 244 -7.72 4.77 -6.51
C PRO A 244 -7.24 6.16 -6.97
N TYR A 245 -8.15 7.02 -7.42
CA TYR A 245 -7.83 8.39 -7.80
C TYR A 245 -7.29 9.20 -6.61
N GLN A 246 -7.99 9.16 -5.46
CA GLN A 246 -7.55 9.87 -4.26
C GLN A 246 -6.25 9.30 -3.68
N ALA A 247 -6.11 7.98 -3.70
CA ALA A 247 -4.87 7.33 -3.28
C ALA A 247 -3.69 7.77 -4.16
N SER A 248 -3.86 7.75 -5.48
CA SER A 248 -2.85 8.20 -6.45
C SER A 248 -2.45 9.66 -6.23
N ARG A 249 -3.44 10.56 -6.03
CA ARG A 249 -3.19 11.98 -5.77
C ARG A 249 -2.37 12.18 -4.49
N THR A 250 -2.76 11.52 -3.41
CA THR A 250 -2.08 11.66 -2.11
C THR A 250 -0.65 11.14 -2.18
N LEU A 251 -0.45 9.92 -2.70
CA LEU A 251 0.87 9.30 -2.83
C LEU A 251 1.80 10.10 -3.75
N TYR A 252 1.28 10.54 -4.91
CA TYR A 252 2.04 11.38 -5.83
C TYR A 252 2.52 12.66 -5.15
N SER A 253 1.61 13.37 -4.48
CA SER A 253 1.92 14.65 -3.84
C SER A 253 2.95 14.50 -2.72
N LEU A 254 2.79 13.51 -1.86
CA LEU A 254 3.74 13.23 -0.77
C LEU A 254 5.12 12.83 -1.29
N ASN A 255 5.17 11.94 -2.29
CA ASN A 255 6.43 11.49 -2.87
C ASN A 255 7.17 12.64 -3.57
N ARG A 256 6.46 13.49 -4.33
CA ARG A 256 7.06 14.67 -4.97
C ARG A 256 7.64 15.63 -3.94
N GLN A 257 6.96 15.90 -2.84
CA GLN A 257 7.49 16.77 -1.79
C GLN A 257 8.72 16.15 -1.09
N ARG A 258 8.72 14.85 -0.86
CA ARG A 258 9.88 14.11 -0.34
C ARG A 258 11.11 14.27 -1.26
N LEU A 259 10.92 14.14 -2.57
CA LEU A 259 12.00 14.27 -3.55
C LEU A 259 12.56 15.69 -3.61
N ILE A 260 11.70 16.73 -3.56
CA ILE A 260 12.13 18.14 -3.56
C ILE A 260 12.93 18.47 -2.31
N ASN A 261 12.55 17.91 -1.18
CA ASN A 261 13.24 18.15 0.10
C ASN A 261 14.50 17.29 0.27
N ASP A 262 14.91 16.51 -0.75
CA ASP A 262 16.06 15.61 -0.69
C ASP A 262 16.07 14.71 0.54
N TYR A 263 14.86 14.33 0.99
CA TYR A 263 14.74 13.65 2.25
C TYR A 263 15.43 12.28 2.20
N ARG A 264 16.53 12.18 2.96
CA ARG A 264 17.25 10.94 3.26
C ARG A 264 17.33 10.80 4.78
N PRO A 265 16.89 9.68 5.36
CA PRO A 265 17.01 9.49 6.79
C PRO A 265 18.49 9.41 7.17
N THR A 266 18.87 10.10 8.25
CA THR A 266 20.22 9.98 8.83
C THR A 266 20.29 8.72 9.68
N SER A 267 21.42 8.01 9.63
CA SER A 267 21.66 6.71 10.30
C SER A 267 21.86 6.79 11.82
N ASP A 268 21.84 7.98 12.41
CA ASP A 268 22.41 8.24 13.74
C ASP A 268 21.45 8.08 14.92
N SER A 269 20.20 7.65 14.70
CA SER A 269 19.26 7.41 15.80
C SER A 269 19.07 5.92 16.06
N GLU A 270 19.35 5.45 17.26
CA GLU A 270 18.83 4.18 17.75
C GLU A 270 17.31 4.16 17.50
N SER A 271 16.86 3.18 16.73
CA SER A 271 15.46 3.05 16.40
C SER A 271 14.64 2.73 17.66
N LYS A 272 13.90 3.71 18.15
CA LYS A 272 12.85 3.53 19.16
C LYS A 272 11.46 3.37 18.51
N ALA A 273 11.44 2.98 17.25
CA ALA A 273 10.20 2.81 16.49
C ALA A 273 9.31 1.71 17.08
N ASN A 274 8.03 1.80 16.83
CA ASN A 274 7.10 0.73 17.16
C ASN A 274 7.49 -0.54 16.37
N PRO A 275 7.80 -1.67 17.03
CA PRO A 275 8.20 -2.91 16.37
C PRO A 275 7.21 -3.42 15.32
N THR A 276 5.95 -3.02 15.41
CA THR A 276 4.91 -3.31 14.42
C THR A 276 5.29 -2.86 13.00
N LEU A 277 6.09 -1.80 12.84
CA LEU A 277 6.56 -1.36 11.52
C LEU A 277 7.39 -2.43 10.79
N ASN A 278 8.03 -3.33 11.53
CA ASN A 278 8.77 -4.44 10.94
C ASN A 278 7.87 -5.41 10.16
N ALA A 279 6.54 -5.32 10.31
CA ALA A 279 5.61 -6.08 9.48
C ALA A 279 5.80 -5.83 7.96
N VAL A 280 6.35 -4.68 7.55
CA VAL A 280 6.70 -4.39 6.15
C VAL A 280 7.82 -5.29 5.60
N LEU A 281 8.64 -5.88 6.49
CA LEU A 281 9.69 -6.84 6.14
C LEU A 281 9.14 -8.22 5.82
N PHE A 282 7.94 -8.52 6.28
CA PHE A 282 7.27 -9.77 5.99
C PHE A 282 6.78 -9.77 4.54
N LYS A 283 7.50 -10.44 3.67
CA LYS A 283 7.28 -10.49 2.23
C LYS A 283 7.40 -11.93 1.71
N PRO A 284 6.75 -12.25 0.58
CA PRO A 284 6.90 -13.55 -0.05
C PRO A 284 8.38 -13.83 -0.38
N VAL A 285 8.82 -15.06 -0.13
CA VAL A 285 10.15 -15.53 -0.48
C VAL A 285 10.18 -16.06 -1.91
N ILE A 286 9.11 -16.78 -2.31
CA ILE A 286 8.98 -17.26 -3.68
C ILE A 286 8.68 -16.07 -4.60
N PRO A 287 9.51 -15.81 -5.63
CA PRO A 287 9.25 -14.75 -6.59
C PRO A 287 7.88 -14.92 -7.27
N ASP A 288 7.18 -13.81 -7.46
CA ASP A 288 5.87 -13.75 -8.13
C ASP A 288 4.81 -14.71 -7.54
N PHE A 289 4.91 -15.01 -6.23
CA PHE A 289 4.02 -15.97 -5.56
C PHE A 289 2.55 -15.55 -5.64
N ALA A 290 2.26 -14.26 -5.60
CA ALA A 290 0.90 -13.75 -5.81
C ALA A 290 0.31 -14.16 -7.17
N ASP A 291 1.14 -14.25 -8.21
CA ASP A 291 0.71 -14.61 -9.57
C ASP A 291 0.47 -16.12 -9.74
N ARG A 292 0.96 -16.92 -8.79
CA ARG A 292 0.70 -18.37 -8.74
C ARG A 292 -0.67 -18.69 -8.14
N ALA A 293 -1.34 -17.70 -7.56
CA ALA A 293 -2.67 -17.90 -7.01
C ALA A 293 -3.69 -18.20 -8.09
N VAL A 294 -4.47 -19.26 -7.90
CA VAL A 294 -5.68 -19.48 -8.67
C VAL A 294 -6.82 -18.72 -8.01
N THR A 295 -7.39 -17.74 -8.73
CA THR A 295 -8.56 -17.01 -8.25
C THR A 295 -9.83 -17.73 -8.64
N ARG A 296 -10.65 -18.10 -7.66
CA ARG A 296 -11.97 -18.71 -7.81
C ARG A 296 -13.05 -17.80 -7.24
N LYS A 297 -14.30 -18.08 -7.54
CA LYS A 297 -15.46 -17.30 -7.08
C LYS A 297 -16.59 -18.22 -6.67
N VAL A 298 -17.17 -17.97 -5.51
CA VAL A 298 -18.38 -18.67 -5.02
C VAL A 298 -19.57 -17.70 -4.98
N ARG A 299 -20.76 -18.18 -5.32
CA ARG A 299 -21.98 -17.39 -5.21
C ARG A 299 -22.45 -17.36 -3.77
N VAL A 300 -22.64 -16.16 -3.22
CA VAL A 300 -23.16 -15.95 -1.87
C VAL A 300 -24.67 -15.77 -1.96
N PRO A 301 -25.49 -16.73 -1.45
CA PRO A 301 -26.94 -16.68 -1.60
C PRO A 301 -27.57 -15.42 -0.97
N ALA A 302 -27.07 -15.01 0.20
CA ALA A 302 -27.60 -13.87 0.97
C ALA A 302 -27.48 -12.53 0.23
N THR A 303 -26.44 -12.35 -0.60
CA THR A 303 -26.21 -11.11 -1.36
C THR A 303 -26.52 -11.26 -2.85
N GLY A 304 -26.65 -12.49 -3.35
CA GLY A 304 -26.76 -12.80 -4.77
C GLY A 304 -25.48 -12.56 -5.58
N LYS A 305 -24.39 -12.11 -4.95
CA LYS A 305 -23.12 -11.77 -5.59
C LYS A 305 -22.10 -12.90 -5.51
N LYS A 306 -20.95 -12.70 -6.16
CA LYS A 306 -19.84 -13.67 -6.17
C LYS A 306 -18.69 -13.14 -5.32
N LEU A 307 -18.35 -13.89 -4.26
CA LEU A 307 -17.14 -13.67 -3.46
C LEU A 307 -15.94 -14.31 -4.16
N ALA A 308 -14.90 -13.53 -4.41
CA ALA A 308 -13.63 -14.04 -4.91
C ALA A 308 -12.74 -14.52 -3.75
N TYR A 309 -12.01 -15.60 -3.99
CA TYR A 309 -10.96 -16.07 -3.10
C TYR A 309 -9.75 -16.54 -3.92
N SER A 310 -8.57 -16.54 -3.31
CA SER A 310 -7.31 -16.97 -3.92
C SER A 310 -6.82 -18.24 -3.27
N CYS A 311 -6.28 -19.17 -4.06
CA CYS A 311 -5.73 -20.42 -3.54
C CYS A 311 -4.38 -20.75 -4.15
N TRP A 312 -3.49 -21.31 -3.32
CA TRP A 312 -2.18 -21.84 -3.68
C TRP A 312 -2.17 -23.33 -3.28
N MET A 313 -2.25 -24.20 -4.27
CA MET A 313 -2.42 -25.62 -4.05
C MET A 313 -1.11 -26.38 -4.19
N GLN A 314 -0.84 -27.28 -3.25
CA GLN A 314 0.24 -28.25 -3.35
C GLN A 314 -0.03 -29.22 -4.51
N LYS A 315 1.04 -29.73 -5.13
CA LYS A 315 0.93 -30.73 -6.22
C LYS A 315 0.55 -32.13 -5.70
N LYS A 316 0.83 -32.41 -4.43
CA LYS A 316 0.50 -33.68 -3.74
C LYS A 316 -0.63 -33.41 -2.73
N PRO A 317 -1.33 -34.47 -2.28
CA PRO A 317 -2.29 -34.35 -1.20
C PRO A 317 -1.68 -33.64 0.02
N ALA A 318 -2.37 -32.62 0.54
CA ALA A 318 -1.87 -31.76 1.61
C ALA A 318 -3.02 -31.18 2.44
N PRO A 319 -2.78 -30.81 3.70
CA PRO A 319 -3.76 -30.06 4.49
C PRO A 319 -4.02 -28.68 3.88
N LEU A 320 -5.29 -28.25 3.93
CA LEU A 320 -5.74 -26.94 3.46
C LEU A 320 -5.86 -25.98 4.64
N VAL A 321 -5.18 -24.85 4.56
CA VAL A 321 -5.31 -23.77 5.54
C VAL A 321 -6.19 -22.66 4.96
N CYS A 322 -7.31 -22.38 5.63
CA CYS A 322 -8.13 -21.22 5.37
C CYS A 322 -7.58 -20.03 6.14
N TYR A 323 -7.23 -18.93 5.45
CA TYR A 323 -6.60 -17.78 6.04
C TYR A 323 -7.51 -16.54 5.99
N ILE A 324 -7.74 -15.94 7.16
CA ILE A 324 -8.45 -14.67 7.35
C ILE A 324 -7.41 -13.58 7.64
N PRO A 325 -7.18 -12.62 6.72
CA PRO A 325 -6.19 -11.57 6.92
C PRO A 325 -6.64 -10.50 7.93
N GLY A 326 -5.72 -9.61 8.30
CA GLY A 326 -5.97 -8.51 9.23
C GLY A 326 -6.99 -7.47 8.72
N LEU A 327 -7.31 -6.49 9.58
CA LEU A 327 -8.31 -5.46 9.32
C LEU A 327 -8.11 -4.77 7.97
N GLY A 328 -9.14 -4.77 7.13
CA GLY A 328 -9.16 -4.11 5.82
C GLY A 328 -8.27 -4.73 4.75
N SER A 329 -7.57 -5.84 5.03
CA SER A 329 -6.64 -6.46 4.08
C SER A 329 -7.36 -7.17 2.94
N TYR A 330 -6.80 -6.99 1.75
CA TYR A 330 -7.22 -7.67 0.53
C TYR A 330 -6.55 -9.04 0.40
N ARG A 331 -7.23 -10.02 -0.19
CA ARG A 331 -6.75 -11.43 -0.34
C ARG A 331 -5.41 -11.59 -1.07
N LEU A 332 -4.95 -10.58 -1.80
CA LEU A 332 -3.66 -10.55 -2.51
C LEU A 332 -2.76 -9.40 -2.04
N ASP A 333 -3.02 -8.81 -0.87
CA ASP A 333 -2.09 -7.88 -0.26
C ASP A 333 -0.75 -8.56 0.04
N ARG A 334 0.32 -7.78 0.05
CA ARG A 334 1.68 -8.29 0.25
C ARG A 334 1.83 -9.16 1.51
N SER A 335 1.24 -8.75 2.63
CA SER A 335 1.27 -9.52 3.88
C SER A 335 0.44 -10.80 3.81
N THR A 336 -0.72 -10.76 3.16
CA THR A 336 -1.57 -11.93 2.91
C THR A 336 -0.83 -12.97 2.06
N VAL A 337 -0.20 -12.52 0.99
CA VAL A 337 0.60 -13.37 0.09
C VAL A 337 1.83 -13.92 0.80
N ALA A 338 2.49 -13.12 1.66
CA ALA A 338 3.65 -13.58 2.45
C ALA A 338 3.26 -14.69 3.43
N TYR A 339 2.11 -14.55 4.09
CA TYR A 339 1.60 -15.58 5.01
C TYR A 339 1.24 -16.87 4.26
N ALA A 340 0.61 -16.75 3.10
CA ALA A 340 0.31 -17.88 2.22
C ALA A 340 1.60 -18.56 1.70
N ASP A 341 2.61 -17.79 1.28
CA ASP A 341 3.93 -18.30 0.85
C ASP A 341 4.63 -19.07 1.97
N MET A 342 4.63 -18.52 3.18
CA MET A 342 5.20 -19.18 4.35
C MET A 342 4.57 -20.57 4.56
N LEU A 343 3.25 -20.67 4.60
CA LEU A 343 2.54 -21.94 4.78
C LEU A 343 2.77 -22.88 3.58
N TYR A 344 2.73 -22.34 2.36
CA TYR A 344 2.94 -23.14 1.14
C TYR A 344 4.33 -23.78 1.11
N ARG A 345 5.38 -23.06 1.48
CA ARG A 345 6.77 -23.59 1.56
C ARG A 345 6.89 -24.72 2.59
N HIS A 346 6.01 -24.77 3.57
CA HIS A 346 5.98 -25.83 4.59
C HIS A 346 4.94 -26.94 4.28
N GLY A 347 4.49 -27.04 3.04
CA GLY A 347 3.69 -28.17 2.57
C GLY A 347 2.18 -28.01 2.73
N TYR A 348 1.67 -26.86 3.12
CA TYR A 348 0.23 -26.59 3.20
C TYR A 348 -0.31 -26.06 1.88
N SER A 349 -1.50 -26.45 1.51
CA SER A 349 -2.34 -25.73 0.56
C SER A 349 -3.01 -24.57 1.29
N VAL A 350 -3.17 -23.41 0.64
CA VAL A 350 -3.68 -22.21 1.30
C VAL A 350 -4.82 -21.60 0.50
N VAL A 351 -5.87 -21.19 1.20
CA VAL A 351 -6.98 -20.38 0.68
C VAL A 351 -7.04 -19.09 1.48
N ALA A 352 -7.08 -17.94 0.78
CA ALA A 352 -7.29 -16.64 1.39
C ALA A 352 -8.44 -15.90 0.70
N PHE A 353 -9.25 -15.20 1.47
CA PHE A 353 -10.29 -14.27 1.02
C PHE A 353 -10.11 -12.94 1.76
N SER A 354 -10.71 -11.88 1.23
CA SER A 354 -10.53 -10.53 1.78
C SER A 354 -11.19 -10.40 3.15
N ASN A 355 -10.60 -9.59 4.03
CA ASN A 355 -11.13 -9.33 5.38
C ASN A 355 -12.57 -8.76 5.30
N PRO A 356 -13.45 -9.00 6.29
CA PRO A 356 -14.81 -8.47 6.33
C PRO A 356 -14.93 -6.94 6.19
N PHE A 357 -13.91 -6.19 6.58
CA PHE A 357 -13.82 -4.72 6.45
C PHE A 357 -13.15 -4.27 5.13
N GLN A 358 -12.95 -5.18 4.20
CA GLN A 358 -12.40 -4.87 2.88
C GLN A 358 -13.53 -4.83 1.84
N LYS A 359 -13.44 -3.88 0.92
CA LYS A 359 -14.46 -3.61 -0.11
C LYS A 359 -14.97 -4.87 -0.81
N GLU A 360 -14.07 -5.77 -1.25
CA GLU A 360 -14.44 -6.98 -1.99
C GLU A 360 -15.37 -7.89 -1.16
N PHE A 361 -15.08 -8.06 0.14
CA PHE A 361 -15.92 -8.84 1.04
C PHE A 361 -17.21 -8.08 1.37
N MET A 362 -17.11 -6.80 1.72
CA MET A 362 -18.26 -5.95 2.04
C MET A 362 -19.29 -5.96 0.90
N GLU A 363 -18.84 -5.82 -0.35
CA GLU A 363 -19.72 -5.79 -1.51
C GLU A 363 -20.32 -7.15 -1.87
N SER A 364 -19.59 -8.24 -1.63
CA SER A 364 -19.96 -9.57 -2.15
C SER A 364 -20.53 -10.52 -1.12
N ALA A 365 -20.07 -10.49 0.12
CA ALA A 365 -20.40 -11.48 1.14
C ALA A 365 -21.10 -10.90 2.38
N SER A 366 -20.87 -9.62 2.71
CA SER A 366 -21.44 -9.05 3.91
C SER A 366 -22.94 -8.79 3.79
N THR A 367 -23.71 -9.30 4.74
CA THR A 367 -25.14 -9.01 4.92
C THR A 367 -25.35 -7.70 5.64
N MET A 368 -24.31 -7.20 6.35
CA MET A 368 -24.31 -5.92 7.03
C MET A 368 -23.87 -4.81 6.08
N SER A 369 -24.70 -3.76 5.93
CA SER A 369 -24.29 -2.58 5.15
C SER A 369 -23.22 -1.76 5.87
N VAL A 370 -23.18 -1.84 7.20
CA VAL A 370 -22.24 -1.17 8.08
C VAL A 370 -21.57 -2.22 8.95
N PRO A 371 -20.34 -2.65 8.64
CA PRO A 371 -19.62 -3.64 9.44
C PRO A 371 -19.22 -3.06 10.81
N GLY A 372 -19.00 -3.94 11.79
CA GLY A 372 -18.60 -3.56 13.16
C GLY A 372 -19.46 -4.19 14.25
N TYR A 373 -20.39 -5.09 13.87
CA TYR A 373 -21.08 -5.96 14.81
C TYR A 373 -20.54 -7.38 14.66
N ALA A 374 -19.54 -7.72 15.46
CA ALA A 374 -18.77 -8.94 15.32
C ALA A 374 -19.60 -10.24 15.24
N PRO A 375 -20.73 -10.41 15.96
CA PRO A 375 -21.55 -11.62 15.78
C PRO A 375 -22.06 -11.81 14.36
N ALA A 376 -22.57 -10.75 13.71
CA ALA A 376 -23.08 -10.83 12.34
C ALA A 376 -21.95 -10.87 11.30
N ASP A 377 -20.88 -10.10 11.50
CA ASP A 377 -19.70 -10.15 10.63
C ASP A 377 -19.09 -11.57 10.66
N CYS A 378 -19.09 -12.23 11.83
CA CYS A 378 -18.64 -13.62 11.98
C CYS A 378 -19.58 -14.62 11.26
N ASP A 379 -20.91 -14.40 11.27
CA ASP A 379 -21.86 -15.22 10.52
C ASP A 379 -21.55 -15.16 9.02
N ASP A 380 -21.25 -13.97 8.50
CA ASP A 380 -20.88 -13.77 7.10
C ASP A 380 -19.56 -14.49 6.76
N VAL A 381 -18.56 -14.46 7.66
CA VAL A 381 -17.29 -15.19 7.52
C VAL A 381 -17.52 -16.70 7.53
N VAL A 382 -18.34 -17.22 8.45
CA VAL A 382 -18.68 -18.65 8.52
C VAL A 382 -19.38 -19.10 7.24
N ASN A 383 -20.33 -18.32 6.73
CA ASN A 383 -21.01 -18.62 5.47
C ASN A 383 -20.04 -18.61 4.28
N ALA A 384 -19.12 -17.65 4.22
CA ALA A 384 -18.06 -17.59 3.21
C ALA A 384 -17.17 -18.86 3.27
N LEU A 385 -16.72 -19.26 4.46
CA LEU A 385 -15.91 -20.46 4.66
C LEU A 385 -16.65 -21.73 4.23
N LYS A 386 -17.94 -21.88 4.57
CA LYS A 386 -18.75 -23.02 4.11
C LYS A 386 -18.80 -23.13 2.59
N LEU A 387 -19.03 -22.01 1.91
CA LEU A 387 -19.11 -21.95 0.45
C LEU A 387 -17.74 -22.23 -0.20
N ILE A 388 -16.68 -21.64 0.32
CA ILE A 388 -15.31 -21.82 -0.18
C ILE A 388 -14.88 -23.29 0.01
N LEU A 389 -15.08 -23.86 1.20
CA LEU A 389 -14.69 -25.25 1.45
C LEU A 389 -15.50 -26.24 0.62
N ALA A 390 -16.78 -25.98 0.38
CA ALA A 390 -17.59 -26.79 -0.53
C ALA A 390 -17.03 -26.76 -1.96
N ASP A 391 -16.71 -25.57 -2.49
CA ASP A 391 -16.10 -25.41 -3.81
C ASP A 391 -14.71 -26.05 -3.89
N MET A 392 -13.89 -25.93 -2.83
CA MET A 392 -12.57 -26.55 -2.76
C MET A 392 -12.64 -28.08 -2.72
N ARG A 393 -13.55 -28.64 -1.94
CA ARG A 393 -13.76 -30.11 -1.88
C ARG A 393 -14.26 -30.64 -3.23
N GLN A 394 -15.17 -29.94 -3.89
CA GLN A 394 -15.64 -30.30 -5.22
C GLN A 394 -14.50 -30.25 -6.27
N TRP A 395 -13.58 -29.27 -6.14
CA TRP A 395 -12.50 -29.12 -7.11
C TRP A 395 -11.31 -30.04 -6.86
N MET A 396 -10.91 -30.22 -5.60
CA MET A 396 -9.67 -30.92 -5.22
C MET A 396 -9.88 -32.32 -4.64
N GLY A 397 -11.08 -32.64 -4.15
CA GLY A 397 -11.41 -33.97 -3.61
C GLY A 397 -10.43 -34.42 -2.54
N ASP A 398 -9.91 -35.64 -2.72
CA ASP A 398 -9.00 -36.32 -1.79
C ASP A 398 -7.58 -35.65 -1.68
N ASN A 399 -7.30 -34.64 -2.51
CA ASN A 399 -6.06 -33.88 -2.37
C ASN A 399 -6.06 -32.98 -1.13
N ILE A 400 -7.23 -32.81 -0.46
CA ILE A 400 -7.34 -32.11 0.83
C ILE A 400 -7.36 -33.15 1.93
N THR A 401 -6.23 -33.31 2.65
CA THR A 401 -6.08 -34.34 3.69
C THR A 401 -6.57 -33.89 5.07
N GLY A 402 -6.80 -32.59 5.27
CA GLY A 402 -7.30 -31.99 6.50
C GLY A 402 -7.58 -30.50 6.27
N THR A 403 -8.24 -29.84 7.23
CA THR A 403 -8.58 -28.41 7.13
C THR A 403 -8.24 -27.67 8.40
N CYS A 404 -7.47 -26.57 8.29
CA CYS A 404 -7.16 -25.68 9.38
C CYS A 404 -7.71 -24.28 9.11
N LEU A 405 -8.00 -23.54 10.17
CA LEU A 405 -8.36 -22.11 10.09
C LEU A 405 -7.30 -21.28 10.79
N THR A 406 -6.86 -20.23 10.13
CA THR A 406 -5.93 -19.27 10.73
C THR A 406 -6.33 -17.84 10.41
N GLY A 407 -5.92 -16.93 11.29
CA GLY A 407 -6.08 -15.50 11.05
C GLY A 407 -5.07 -14.70 11.85
N VAL A 408 -4.77 -13.50 11.33
CA VAL A 408 -3.88 -12.53 12.00
C VAL A 408 -4.69 -11.31 12.42
N SER A 409 -4.35 -10.69 13.56
CA SER A 409 -5.01 -9.45 14.01
C SER A 409 -6.55 -9.63 14.06
N HIS A 410 -7.31 -8.80 13.38
CA HIS A 410 -8.77 -8.92 13.23
C HIS A 410 -9.22 -10.28 12.66
N GLY A 411 -8.44 -10.87 11.74
CA GLY A 411 -8.68 -12.25 11.27
C GLY A 411 -8.46 -13.29 12.36
N GLY A 412 -7.48 -13.09 13.24
CA GLY A 412 -7.24 -13.90 14.44
C GLY A 412 -8.39 -13.83 15.43
N TYR A 413 -8.97 -12.65 15.59
CA TYR A 413 -10.18 -12.46 16.38
C TYR A 413 -11.35 -13.31 15.85
N PHE A 414 -11.64 -13.28 14.54
CA PHE A 414 -12.67 -14.15 13.95
C PHE A 414 -12.32 -15.62 14.06
N THR A 415 -11.05 -15.99 13.94
CA THR A 415 -10.60 -17.38 14.14
C THR A 415 -10.99 -17.88 15.53
N LEU A 416 -10.78 -17.09 16.58
CA LEU A 416 -11.19 -17.43 17.94
C LEU A 416 -12.71 -17.45 18.13
N MET A 417 -13.44 -16.47 17.58
CA MET A 417 -14.92 -16.50 17.62
C MET A 417 -15.48 -17.78 16.99
N ILE A 418 -14.94 -18.17 15.82
CA ILE A 418 -15.37 -19.38 15.11
C ILE A 418 -15.03 -20.64 15.95
N ALA A 419 -13.82 -20.70 16.54
CA ALA A 419 -13.42 -21.80 17.40
C ALA A 419 -14.30 -21.93 18.65
N GLY A 420 -14.72 -20.82 19.26
CA GLY A 420 -15.69 -20.81 20.36
C GLY A 420 -17.07 -21.32 19.93
N ARG A 421 -17.55 -20.90 18.74
CA ARG A 421 -18.82 -21.38 18.18
C ARG A 421 -18.81 -22.87 17.83
N GLU A 422 -17.67 -23.42 17.41
CA GLU A 422 -17.52 -24.87 17.23
C GLU A 422 -17.72 -25.61 18.56
N ALA A 423 -17.07 -25.15 19.62
CA ALA A 423 -17.21 -25.72 20.95
C ALA A 423 -18.65 -25.68 21.51
N ASP A 424 -19.43 -24.70 21.05
CA ASP A 424 -20.86 -24.55 21.39
C ASP A 424 -21.80 -25.31 20.44
N GLY A 425 -21.28 -26.02 19.45
CA GLY A 425 -22.09 -26.73 18.45
C GLY A 425 -22.85 -25.85 17.45
N LYS A 426 -22.43 -24.54 17.33
CA LYS A 426 -23.14 -23.54 16.53
C LYS A 426 -22.69 -23.46 15.06
N LEU A 427 -21.69 -24.26 14.63
CA LEU A 427 -21.18 -24.24 13.26
C LEU A 427 -21.84 -25.25 12.31
N GLY A 428 -22.68 -26.16 12.83
CA GLY A 428 -23.24 -27.27 12.06
C GLY A 428 -22.15 -28.24 11.59
N SER A 429 -22.09 -28.50 10.29
CA SER A 429 -21.09 -29.42 9.71
C SER A 429 -19.70 -28.78 9.47
N LEU A 430 -19.55 -27.50 9.70
CA LEU A 430 -18.25 -26.83 9.54
C LEU A 430 -17.36 -27.15 10.75
N THR A 431 -16.23 -27.79 10.49
CA THR A 431 -15.22 -28.11 11.51
C THR A 431 -13.84 -27.97 10.93
N PHE A 432 -12.87 -27.69 11.80
CA PHE A 432 -11.45 -27.61 11.45
C PHE A 432 -10.62 -28.49 12.40
N ASP A 433 -9.52 -29.00 11.89
CA ASP A 433 -8.60 -29.83 12.67
C ASP A 433 -7.78 -28.96 13.63
N ARG A 434 -7.53 -27.69 13.24
CA ARG A 434 -6.76 -26.74 14.03
C ARG A 434 -7.24 -25.30 13.79
N TYR A 435 -7.17 -24.48 14.84
CA TYR A 435 -7.39 -23.04 14.83
C TYR A 435 -6.12 -22.34 15.29
N VAL A 436 -5.55 -21.47 14.47
CA VAL A 436 -4.33 -20.72 14.82
C VAL A 436 -4.61 -19.22 14.73
N ALA A 437 -4.59 -18.55 15.87
CA ALA A 437 -4.80 -17.10 15.95
C ALA A 437 -3.49 -16.38 16.26
N VAL A 438 -3.12 -15.39 15.43
CA VAL A 438 -1.87 -14.65 15.57
C VAL A 438 -2.19 -13.19 15.91
N ASN A 439 -1.69 -12.73 17.06
CA ASN A 439 -1.91 -11.38 17.59
C ASN A 439 -3.40 -10.92 17.50
N PRO A 440 -4.37 -11.72 17.97
CA PRO A 440 -5.76 -11.31 17.98
C PRO A 440 -6.00 -10.25 19.06
N PRO A 441 -6.78 -9.19 18.81
CA PRO A 441 -7.28 -8.34 19.88
C PRO A 441 -8.27 -9.12 20.76
N ALA A 442 -8.26 -8.87 22.07
CA ALA A 442 -9.24 -9.47 23.00
C ALA A 442 -10.60 -8.78 22.89
N GLN A 443 -10.60 -7.44 22.75
CA GLN A 443 -11.80 -6.60 22.67
C GLN A 443 -11.68 -5.58 21.55
N LEU A 444 -12.63 -5.60 20.59
CA LEU A 444 -12.57 -4.72 19.41
C LEU A 444 -12.74 -3.23 19.74
N ALA A 445 -13.58 -2.89 20.72
CA ALA A 445 -13.77 -1.50 21.12
C ALA A 445 -12.48 -0.86 21.67
N ARG A 446 -11.73 -1.60 22.50
CA ARG A 446 -10.44 -1.17 23.04
C ARG A 446 -9.38 -1.08 21.93
N ALA A 447 -9.35 -2.06 21.03
CA ALA A 447 -8.47 -2.02 19.86
C ALA A 447 -8.74 -0.77 19.00
N ALA A 448 -10.01 -0.46 18.71
CA ALA A 448 -10.41 0.73 17.98
C ALA A 448 -9.95 2.03 18.65
N GLN A 449 -10.09 2.13 19.98
CA GLN A 449 -9.59 3.27 20.74
C GLN A 449 -8.06 3.42 20.61
N ARG A 450 -7.30 2.31 20.69
CA ARG A 450 -5.83 2.36 20.53
C ARG A 450 -5.43 2.84 19.13
N LEU A 451 -6.18 2.46 18.08
CA LEU A 451 -5.94 2.97 16.72
C LEU A 451 -6.18 4.48 16.61
N ASP A 452 -7.20 4.99 17.31
CA ASP A 452 -7.47 6.45 17.37
C ASP A 452 -6.34 7.17 18.15
N GLU A 453 -5.90 6.65 19.29
CA GLU A 453 -4.78 7.20 20.08
C GLU A 453 -3.47 7.25 19.26
N MET A 454 -3.18 6.24 18.46
CA MET A 454 -2.00 6.24 17.59
C MET A 454 -2.08 7.33 16.52
N TYR A 455 -3.24 7.52 15.90
CA TYR A 455 -3.45 8.61 14.95
C TYR A 455 -3.27 9.99 15.61
N ASP A 456 -3.67 10.12 16.86
CA ASP A 456 -3.61 11.36 17.63
C ASP A 456 -2.25 11.57 18.35
N ALA A 457 -1.27 10.65 18.21
CA ALA A 457 0.05 10.77 18.82
C ALA A 457 0.75 12.14 18.57
N PRO A 458 0.63 12.79 17.38
CA PRO A 458 1.18 14.14 17.16
C PRO A 458 0.60 15.24 18.04
N LEU A 459 -0.55 15.04 18.69
CA LEU A 459 -1.13 16.05 19.59
C LEU A 459 -0.22 16.34 20.80
N ALA A 460 0.65 15.40 21.16
CA ALA A 460 1.65 15.58 22.20
C ALA A 460 2.86 16.45 21.76
N TRP A 461 2.98 16.76 20.48
CA TRP A 461 4.09 17.60 19.98
C TRP A 461 3.75 19.08 20.06
N PRO A 462 4.78 19.98 20.18
CA PRO A 462 4.57 21.42 20.11
C PRO A 462 3.81 21.82 18.82
N THR A 463 2.85 22.72 18.96
CA THR A 463 1.92 23.07 17.86
C THR A 463 2.67 23.62 16.64
N GLU A 464 3.74 24.41 16.85
CA GLU A 464 4.58 25.01 15.82
C GLU A 464 5.40 23.99 15.03
N GLU A 465 5.81 22.87 15.65
CA GLU A 465 6.60 21.80 15.02
C GLU A 465 5.73 20.68 14.48
N ARG A 466 4.49 20.54 14.95
CA ARG A 466 3.62 19.40 14.74
C ARG A 466 3.48 19.04 13.27
N ARG A 467 3.17 20.03 12.44
CA ARG A 467 2.99 19.83 11.00
C ARG A 467 4.28 19.32 10.33
N GLN A 468 5.41 19.96 10.60
CA GLN A 468 6.69 19.57 10.03
C GLN A 468 7.10 18.16 10.44
N ARG A 469 6.92 17.79 11.72
CA ARG A 469 7.24 16.45 12.23
C ARG A 469 6.34 15.36 11.63
N MET A 470 5.04 15.65 11.45
CA MET A 470 4.12 14.75 10.76
C MET A 470 4.55 14.51 9.30
N GLU A 471 4.89 15.58 8.55
CA GLU A 471 5.39 15.46 7.18
C GLU A 471 6.66 14.61 7.12
N GLN A 472 7.61 14.88 8.01
CA GLN A 472 8.86 14.11 8.11
C GLN A 472 8.61 12.64 8.41
N ALA A 473 7.69 12.31 9.33
CA ALA A 473 7.33 10.92 9.63
C ALA A 473 6.78 10.19 8.40
N LEU A 474 5.91 10.85 7.63
CA LEU A 474 5.37 10.28 6.39
C LEU A 474 6.45 10.14 5.30
N TYR A 475 7.38 11.11 5.17
CA TYR A 475 8.50 10.99 4.21
C TYR A 475 9.43 9.85 4.57
N LYS A 476 9.72 9.66 5.88
CA LYS A 476 10.45 8.48 6.38
C LYS A 476 9.75 7.20 5.95
N ALA A 477 8.44 7.08 6.21
CA ALA A 477 7.66 5.90 5.87
C ALA A 477 7.67 5.60 4.36
N LEU A 478 7.50 6.63 3.50
CA LEU A 478 7.57 6.49 2.05
C LEU A 478 8.98 6.08 1.58
N TYR A 479 10.03 6.66 2.16
CA TYR A 479 11.40 6.29 1.83
C TYR A 479 11.65 4.80 2.06
N PHE A 480 11.17 4.24 3.19
CA PHE A 480 11.29 2.81 3.48
C PHE A 480 10.43 1.93 2.59
N ALA A 481 9.25 2.40 2.22
CA ALA A 481 8.40 1.68 1.28
C ALA A 481 9.09 1.49 -0.08
N ASP A 482 9.80 2.52 -0.55
CA ASP A 482 10.49 2.52 -1.85
C ASP A 482 11.84 1.76 -1.81
N ASN A 483 12.65 1.99 -0.77
CA ASN A 483 14.05 1.54 -0.74
C ASN A 483 14.26 0.27 0.10
N GLY A 484 13.27 -0.13 0.88
CA GLY A 484 13.42 -1.18 1.89
C GLY A 484 14.21 -0.70 3.12
N LEU A 485 14.41 -1.62 4.08
CA LEU A 485 15.31 -1.35 5.21
C LEU A 485 16.76 -1.49 4.72
N ASP A 486 17.58 -0.51 5.04
CA ASP A 486 19.01 -0.62 4.90
C ASP A 486 19.55 -1.79 5.76
N VAL A 487 20.73 -2.28 5.42
CA VAL A 487 21.39 -3.46 6.04
C VAL A 487 21.51 -3.34 7.57
N SER A 488 21.41 -2.13 8.12
CA SER A 488 21.41 -1.89 9.57
C SER A 488 20.11 -2.29 10.31
N GLY A 489 19.00 -2.53 9.60
CA GLY A 489 17.71 -2.92 10.19
C GLY A 489 17.02 -1.84 11.03
N ASN A 490 17.59 -0.66 11.14
CA ASN A 490 17.04 0.43 11.96
C ASN A 490 16.08 1.30 11.15
N ILE A 491 14.86 1.46 11.65
CA ILE A 491 13.89 2.42 11.13
C ILE A 491 14.07 3.73 11.90
N PRO A 492 14.51 4.84 11.26
CA PRO A 492 14.80 6.12 11.95
C PRO A 492 13.52 6.90 12.26
N LEU A 493 12.56 6.22 12.90
CA LEU A 493 11.33 6.79 13.43
C LEU A 493 11.37 6.75 14.95
N THR A 494 10.95 7.82 15.61
CA THR A 494 10.63 7.79 17.02
C THR A 494 9.39 6.94 17.28
N ARG A 495 9.11 6.58 18.53
CA ARG A 495 7.89 5.85 18.90
C ARG A 495 6.64 6.60 18.45
N ALA A 496 6.52 7.88 18.78
CA ALA A 496 5.36 8.70 18.40
C ALA A 496 5.21 8.91 16.89
N GLU A 497 6.32 9.03 16.14
CA GLU A 497 6.26 9.09 14.67
C GLU A 497 5.78 7.76 14.08
N SER A 498 6.24 6.63 14.60
CA SER A 498 5.81 5.31 14.13
C SER A 498 4.36 5.00 14.49
N ASP A 499 3.92 5.38 15.68
CA ASP A 499 2.53 5.26 16.10
C ASP A 499 1.63 6.10 15.18
N PHE A 500 2.01 7.34 14.88
CA PHE A 500 1.29 8.18 13.93
C PHE A 500 1.20 7.57 12.52
N VAL A 501 2.30 7.06 11.97
CA VAL A 501 2.32 6.42 10.63
C VAL A 501 1.37 5.22 10.59
N LEU A 502 1.38 4.38 11.63
CA LEU A 502 0.46 3.25 11.76
C LEU A 502 -1.00 3.75 11.90
N GLY A 503 -1.23 4.76 12.73
CA GLY A 503 -2.53 5.39 12.90
C GLY A 503 -3.10 5.93 11.58
N VAL A 504 -2.27 6.55 10.75
CA VAL A 504 -2.66 7.03 9.40
C VAL A 504 -3.11 5.86 8.50
N ALA A 505 -2.39 4.73 8.51
CA ALA A 505 -2.76 3.56 7.72
C ALA A 505 -4.12 2.98 8.15
N PHE A 506 -4.36 2.87 9.45
CA PHE A 506 -5.64 2.40 9.99
C PHE A 506 -6.79 3.40 9.76
N ARG A 507 -6.53 4.71 9.88
CA ARG A 507 -7.52 5.74 9.56
C ARG A 507 -7.92 5.72 8.09
N TYR A 508 -6.96 5.44 7.18
CA TYR A 508 -7.26 5.23 5.76
C TYR A 508 -8.16 4.01 5.53
N THR A 509 -7.94 2.92 6.27
CA THR A 509 -8.82 1.74 6.25
C THR A 509 -10.25 2.10 6.68
N LEU A 510 -10.40 2.83 7.78
CA LEU A 510 -11.71 3.30 8.26
C LEU A 510 -12.42 4.19 7.23
N MET A 511 -11.69 5.10 6.60
CA MET A 511 -12.24 5.94 5.53
C MET A 511 -12.84 5.10 4.40
N ASN A 512 -12.15 4.05 3.98
CA ASN A 512 -12.64 3.13 2.95
C ASN A 512 -13.92 2.41 3.40
N VAL A 513 -13.96 1.94 4.65
CA VAL A 513 -15.15 1.31 5.24
C VAL A 513 -16.34 2.26 5.25
N ILE A 514 -16.15 3.52 5.65
CA ILE A 514 -17.21 4.53 5.67
C ILE A 514 -17.72 4.79 4.25
N VAL A 515 -16.84 4.98 3.28
CA VAL A 515 -17.23 5.21 1.88
C VAL A 515 -18.07 4.05 1.34
N ASP A 516 -17.62 2.82 1.54
CA ASP A 516 -18.36 1.64 1.06
C ASP A 516 -19.69 1.45 1.80
N SER A 517 -19.71 1.65 3.12
CA SER A 517 -20.94 1.57 3.93
C SER A 517 -21.99 2.55 3.45
N GLN A 518 -21.59 3.83 3.23
CA GLN A 518 -22.52 4.87 2.81
C GLN A 518 -22.96 4.77 1.35
N ARG A 519 -22.16 4.15 0.48
CA ARG A 519 -22.57 3.81 -0.89
C ARG A 519 -23.61 2.70 -0.91
N ARG A 520 -23.49 1.73 -0.02
CA ARG A 520 -24.42 0.59 0.10
C ARG A 520 -25.70 0.98 0.82
N ASN A 521 -25.59 1.80 1.85
CA ASN A 521 -26.72 2.27 2.66
C ASN A 521 -26.42 3.66 3.23
N ASN A 522 -26.96 4.68 2.60
CA ASN A 522 -26.78 6.05 3.06
C ASN A 522 -27.62 6.30 4.33
N LEU A 523 -26.96 6.35 5.47
CA LEU A 523 -27.59 6.62 6.76
C LEU A 523 -27.93 8.10 6.99
N GLY A 524 -27.53 8.99 6.07
CA GLY A 524 -27.72 10.44 6.21
C GLY A 524 -26.80 11.10 7.24
N VAL A 525 -25.71 10.42 7.64
CA VAL A 525 -24.75 10.93 8.64
C VAL A 525 -23.79 11.96 8.03
N LEU A 526 -23.43 11.78 6.77
CA LEU A 526 -22.53 12.70 6.08
C LEU A 526 -23.32 13.91 5.55
N LYS A 527 -22.78 15.11 5.77
CA LYS A 527 -23.35 16.37 5.25
C LYS A 527 -23.27 16.40 3.72
N VAL A 528 -22.17 15.89 3.16
CA VAL A 528 -21.97 15.81 1.71
C VAL A 528 -22.35 14.41 1.22
N LYS A 529 -23.42 14.35 0.41
CA LYS A 529 -23.88 13.08 -0.16
C LYS A 529 -22.80 12.46 -1.08
N LEU A 530 -22.50 11.19 -0.82
CA LEU A 530 -21.60 10.42 -1.69
C LEU A 530 -22.28 10.12 -3.02
N GLY A 531 -21.70 10.65 -4.11
CA GLY A 531 -22.09 10.33 -5.47
C GLY A 531 -21.28 9.15 -6.03
N ARG A 532 -21.35 9.00 -7.37
CA ARG A 532 -20.53 8.01 -8.10
C ARG A 532 -19.02 8.17 -7.79
N PHE A 533 -18.58 9.42 -7.66
CA PHE A 533 -17.21 9.77 -7.27
C PHE A 533 -17.22 10.36 -5.85
N VAL A 534 -16.20 10.03 -5.06
CA VAL A 534 -16.00 10.59 -3.72
C VAL A 534 -15.27 11.93 -3.89
N ARG A 535 -15.99 13.04 -3.77
CA ARG A 535 -15.40 14.38 -3.91
C ARG A 535 -14.56 14.77 -2.71
N GLN A 536 -13.68 15.77 -2.88
CA GLN A 536 -12.79 16.24 -1.82
C GLN A 536 -13.51 16.64 -0.53
N ASP A 537 -14.65 17.32 -0.63
CA ASP A 537 -15.41 17.74 0.55
C ASP A 537 -15.94 16.54 1.34
N SER A 538 -16.39 15.48 0.65
CA SER A 538 -16.76 14.22 1.29
C SER A 538 -15.56 13.55 1.96
N ILE A 539 -14.41 13.55 1.30
CA ILE A 539 -13.17 12.99 1.87
C ILE A 539 -12.73 13.78 3.10
N ARG A 540 -12.78 15.12 3.09
CA ARG A 540 -12.44 15.94 4.25
C ARG A 540 -13.36 15.63 5.44
N GLU A 541 -14.66 15.48 5.20
CA GLU A 541 -15.61 15.13 6.24
C GLU A 541 -15.32 13.73 6.81
N ILE A 542 -15.14 12.72 5.95
CA ILE A 542 -14.91 11.32 6.36
C ILE A 542 -13.60 11.17 7.12
N ARG A 543 -12.54 11.85 6.71
CA ARG A 543 -11.22 11.79 7.38
C ARG A 543 -11.23 12.28 8.82
N ARG A 544 -12.18 13.13 9.17
CA ARG A 544 -12.36 13.63 10.55
C ARG A 544 -13.00 12.59 11.47
N ILE A 545 -13.64 11.57 10.90
CA ILE A 545 -14.35 10.54 11.65
C ILE A 545 -13.34 9.50 12.15
N ASN A 546 -13.26 9.33 13.45
CA ASN A 546 -12.45 8.32 14.11
C ASN A 546 -13.24 7.02 14.33
N TYR A 547 -12.60 5.95 14.83
CA TYR A 547 -13.26 4.67 15.06
C TYR A 547 -14.37 4.77 16.11
N GLY A 548 -14.16 5.58 17.17
CA GLY A 548 -15.19 5.86 18.17
C GLY A 548 -16.42 6.53 17.54
N GLU A 549 -16.20 7.59 16.76
CA GLU A 549 -17.28 8.29 16.04
C GLU A 549 -17.96 7.41 14.98
N TYR A 550 -17.21 6.55 14.30
CA TYR A 550 -17.78 5.55 13.39
C TYR A 550 -18.75 4.63 14.12
N THR A 551 -18.35 4.14 15.29
CA THR A 551 -19.21 3.32 16.14
C THR A 551 -20.49 4.04 16.52
N ASP A 552 -20.37 5.28 17.02
CA ASP A 552 -21.52 6.04 17.57
C ASP A 552 -22.46 6.59 16.47
N ARG A 553 -21.90 7.03 15.34
CA ARG A 553 -22.68 7.70 14.28
C ARG A 553 -23.16 6.75 13.18
N PHE A 554 -22.52 5.60 12.97
CA PHE A 554 -22.86 4.68 11.89
C PHE A 554 -23.30 3.30 12.41
N VAL A 555 -22.47 2.65 13.24
CA VAL A 555 -22.73 1.26 13.67
C VAL A 555 -23.96 1.20 14.60
N LEU A 556 -23.97 1.94 15.69
CA LEU A 556 -25.05 1.92 16.66
C LEU A 556 -26.41 2.32 16.06
N PRO A 557 -26.55 3.43 15.30
CA PRO A 557 -27.83 3.78 14.68
C PRO A 557 -28.31 2.74 13.66
N TYR A 558 -27.39 2.10 12.94
CA TYR A 558 -27.71 1.02 12.02
C TYR A 558 -28.23 -0.22 12.77
N LEU A 559 -27.59 -0.61 13.86
CA LEU A 559 -27.99 -1.76 14.67
C LEU A 559 -29.33 -1.52 15.38
N ALA A 560 -29.55 -0.32 15.90
CA ALA A 560 -30.82 0.06 16.51
C ALA A 560 -32.00 -0.05 15.50
N LYS A 561 -31.82 0.41 14.26
CA LYS A 561 -32.82 0.24 13.19
C LYS A 561 -33.12 -1.20 12.85
N THR A 562 -32.14 -2.10 13.01
CA THR A 562 -32.30 -3.53 12.74
C THR A 562 -32.74 -4.34 13.96
N GLY A 563 -32.95 -3.69 15.11
CA GLY A 563 -33.40 -4.31 16.36
C GLY A 563 -32.35 -5.22 17.01
N ARG A 564 -31.06 -5.07 16.68
CA ARG A 564 -30.00 -5.97 17.16
C ARG A 564 -29.37 -5.50 18.48
N VAL A 565 -28.97 -4.24 18.53
CA VAL A 565 -28.33 -3.60 19.69
C VAL A 565 -28.77 -2.14 19.76
N THR A 566 -29.06 -1.63 20.95
CA THR A 566 -29.59 -0.27 21.14
C THR A 566 -28.64 0.68 21.87
N ASN A 567 -27.62 0.15 22.54
CA ASN A 567 -26.66 0.92 23.31
C ASN A 567 -25.22 0.45 23.09
N ARG A 568 -24.26 1.26 23.52
CA ARG A 568 -22.83 1.02 23.32
C ARG A 568 -22.30 -0.11 24.19
N GLU A 569 -22.83 -0.27 25.38
CA GLU A 569 -22.39 -1.30 26.34
C GLU A 569 -22.70 -2.71 25.80
N ASP A 570 -23.90 -2.92 25.26
CA ASP A 570 -24.27 -4.19 24.64
C ASP A 570 -23.42 -4.49 23.39
N LEU A 571 -23.08 -3.45 22.60
CA LEU A 571 -22.18 -3.61 21.46
C LEU A 571 -20.77 -4.02 21.90
N ILE A 572 -20.22 -3.36 22.94
CA ILE A 572 -18.90 -3.70 23.49
C ILE A 572 -18.91 -5.14 24.01
N ALA A 573 -19.92 -5.53 24.79
CA ALA A 573 -20.06 -6.90 25.29
C ALA A 573 -20.14 -7.93 24.15
N ALA A 574 -20.87 -7.65 23.10
CA ALA A 574 -21.00 -8.53 21.93
C ALA A 574 -19.71 -8.68 21.12
N THR A 575 -18.76 -7.74 21.26
CA THR A 575 -17.47 -7.73 20.56
C THR A 575 -16.29 -8.09 21.46
N ASP A 576 -16.55 -8.60 22.65
CA ASP A 576 -15.54 -8.99 23.64
C ASP A 576 -15.36 -10.52 23.65
N LEU A 577 -14.15 -10.99 23.31
CA LEU A 577 -13.80 -12.43 23.37
C LEU A 577 -13.84 -13.02 24.77
N GLU A 578 -13.70 -12.19 25.82
CA GLU A 578 -13.78 -12.65 27.20
C GLU A 578 -15.13 -13.30 27.52
N GLN A 579 -16.21 -12.83 26.86
CA GLN A 579 -17.54 -13.43 26.98
C GLN A 579 -17.60 -14.89 26.44
N SER A 580 -16.65 -15.24 25.58
CA SER A 580 -16.55 -16.60 25.02
C SER A 580 -15.47 -17.47 25.70
N ALA A 581 -14.85 -17.00 26.80
CA ALA A 581 -13.73 -17.67 27.46
C ALA A 581 -14.01 -19.13 27.80
N GLN A 582 -15.21 -19.47 28.27
CA GLN A 582 -15.60 -20.84 28.60
C GLN A 582 -15.61 -21.74 27.37
N SER A 583 -16.17 -21.27 26.26
CA SER A 583 -16.22 -22.01 24.99
C SER A 583 -14.82 -22.19 24.40
N LEU A 584 -13.98 -21.15 24.46
CA LEU A 584 -12.60 -21.20 24.01
C LEU A 584 -11.75 -22.20 24.80
N ARG A 585 -11.89 -22.26 26.13
CA ARG A 585 -11.17 -23.24 26.98
C ARG A 585 -11.57 -24.69 26.65
N ARG A 586 -12.80 -24.94 26.24
CA ARG A 586 -13.30 -26.29 25.89
C ARG A 586 -12.81 -26.78 24.53
N ASN A 587 -12.24 -25.91 23.69
CA ASN A 587 -11.77 -26.31 22.37
C ASN A 587 -10.25 -26.57 22.36
N PRO A 588 -9.80 -27.85 22.42
CA PRO A 588 -8.36 -28.18 22.50
C PRO A 588 -7.61 -27.92 21.18
N LYS A 589 -8.34 -27.64 20.08
CA LYS A 589 -7.77 -27.42 18.77
C LYS A 589 -7.17 -26.02 18.59
N ILE A 590 -7.37 -25.11 19.57
CA ILE A 590 -6.93 -23.72 19.48
C ILE A 590 -5.44 -23.60 19.81
N ARG A 591 -4.75 -22.80 19.03
CA ARG A 591 -3.38 -22.30 19.29
C ARG A 591 -3.36 -20.79 19.10
N VAL A 592 -2.69 -20.08 20.00
CA VAL A 592 -2.63 -18.62 19.96
C VAL A 592 -1.16 -18.18 20.05
N GLN A 593 -0.79 -17.21 19.23
CA GLN A 593 0.51 -16.55 19.30
C GLN A 593 0.31 -15.06 19.50
N ILE A 594 1.01 -14.45 20.48
CA ILE A 594 0.95 -13.01 20.79
C ILE A 594 2.35 -12.45 21.08
N CYS A 595 2.50 -11.12 21.06
CA CYS A 595 3.69 -10.41 21.52
C CYS A 595 3.35 -9.57 22.75
N GLU A 596 4.26 -9.51 23.74
CA GLU A 596 4.04 -8.73 24.97
C GLU A 596 4.00 -7.21 24.74
N ASP A 597 4.69 -6.76 23.71
CA ASP A 597 4.75 -5.36 23.28
C ASP A 597 3.71 -4.99 22.19
N ASP A 598 2.70 -5.85 21.97
CA ASP A 598 1.60 -5.57 21.05
C ASP A 598 0.74 -4.41 21.58
N PHE A 599 0.69 -3.32 20.83
CA PHE A 599 -0.03 -2.11 21.23
C PHE A 599 -1.55 -2.29 21.36
N LEU A 600 -2.14 -3.34 20.78
CA LEU A 600 -3.58 -3.64 20.91
C LEU A 600 -3.93 -4.31 22.23
N LEU A 601 -2.95 -4.83 22.96
CA LEU A 601 -3.18 -5.62 24.18
C LEU A 601 -2.79 -4.84 25.43
N THR A 602 -3.62 -4.98 26.47
CA THR A 602 -3.36 -4.48 27.81
C THR A 602 -2.84 -5.58 28.71
N THR A 603 -2.33 -5.24 29.90
CA THR A 603 -1.94 -6.21 30.92
C THR A 603 -3.09 -7.16 31.30
N ALA A 604 -4.32 -6.65 31.34
CA ALA A 604 -5.52 -7.47 31.59
C ALA A 604 -5.75 -8.49 30.47
N ASP A 605 -5.61 -8.07 29.20
CA ASP A 605 -5.74 -8.96 28.05
C ASP A 605 -4.69 -10.08 28.10
N PHE A 606 -3.43 -9.78 28.46
CA PHE A 606 -2.40 -10.81 28.65
C PHE A 606 -2.77 -11.83 29.72
N SER A 607 -3.26 -11.37 30.86
CA SER A 607 -3.70 -12.24 31.94
C SER A 607 -4.85 -13.14 31.47
N TRP A 608 -5.79 -12.58 30.71
CA TRP A 608 -6.89 -13.32 30.14
C TRP A 608 -6.42 -14.36 29.11
N PHE A 609 -5.52 -14.02 28.20
CA PHE A 609 -4.95 -14.97 27.23
C PHE A 609 -4.23 -16.12 27.94
N ARG A 610 -3.39 -15.82 28.94
CA ARG A 610 -2.68 -16.84 29.72
C ARG A 610 -3.65 -17.78 30.47
N SER A 611 -4.68 -17.24 31.09
CA SER A 611 -5.66 -18.05 31.85
C SER A 611 -6.60 -18.84 30.95
N THR A 612 -6.83 -18.38 29.71
CA THR A 612 -7.76 -19.02 28.77
C THR A 612 -7.09 -20.11 27.96
N PHE A 613 -5.87 -19.90 27.48
CA PHE A 613 -5.21 -20.80 26.53
C PHE A 613 -4.07 -21.62 27.14
N GLY A 614 -3.54 -21.25 28.31
CA GLY A 614 -2.51 -22.00 29.04
C GLY A 614 -1.31 -22.39 28.15
N THR A 615 -1.06 -23.70 27.99
CA THR A 615 0.03 -24.24 27.17
C THR A 615 -0.19 -24.06 25.67
N ASN A 616 -1.40 -23.73 25.23
CA ASN A 616 -1.74 -23.45 23.84
C ASN A 616 -1.43 -22.01 23.42
N LEU A 617 -0.86 -21.21 24.34
CA LEU A 617 -0.44 -19.84 24.11
C LEU A 617 1.07 -19.75 23.91
N THR A 618 1.50 -19.22 22.77
CA THR A 618 2.90 -18.86 22.51
C THR A 618 3.06 -17.34 22.68
N VAL A 619 4.00 -16.92 23.53
CA VAL A 619 4.24 -15.51 23.82
C VAL A 619 5.65 -15.13 23.44
N TYR A 620 5.79 -14.06 22.66
CA TYR A 620 7.08 -13.44 22.34
C TYR A 620 7.25 -12.15 23.14
N PRO A 621 8.41 -11.90 23.75
CA PRO A 621 8.63 -10.69 24.53
C PRO A 621 8.64 -9.41 23.69
N VAL A 622 9.08 -9.53 22.42
CA VAL A 622 9.20 -8.42 21.48
C VAL A 622 8.68 -8.84 20.11
N GLY A 623 8.09 -7.90 19.40
CA GLY A 623 7.58 -8.14 18.05
C GLY A 623 6.45 -7.18 17.64
N GLY A 624 5.90 -6.45 18.59
CA GLY A 624 4.76 -5.57 18.36
C GLY A 624 3.57 -6.32 17.78
N HIS A 625 2.75 -5.63 17.02
CA HIS A 625 1.62 -6.22 16.33
C HIS A 625 2.05 -6.79 14.96
N LEU A 626 2.32 -8.10 14.89
CA LEU A 626 2.76 -8.84 13.69
C LEU A 626 4.18 -8.48 13.18
N GLY A 627 4.93 -7.62 13.85
CA GLY A 627 6.22 -7.15 13.36
C GLY A 627 7.34 -8.21 13.40
N ASN A 628 7.16 -9.30 14.15
CA ASN A 628 8.13 -10.40 14.22
C ASN A 628 7.91 -11.51 13.16
N LEU A 629 6.85 -11.44 12.36
CA LEU A 629 6.53 -12.48 11.36
C LEU A 629 7.58 -12.62 10.25
N HIS A 630 8.43 -11.61 10.05
CA HIS A 630 9.54 -11.70 9.09
C HIS A 630 10.69 -12.58 9.58
N ILE A 631 10.74 -12.92 10.88
CA ILE A 631 11.84 -13.68 11.51
C ILE A 631 11.64 -15.19 11.23
N PRO A 632 12.61 -15.88 10.63
CA PRO A 632 12.47 -17.30 10.27
C PRO A 632 12.11 -18.21 11.44
N ALA A 633 12.73 -18.04 12.60
CA ALA A 633 12.44 -18.84 13.80
C ALA A 633 11.00 -18.67 14.31
N VAL A 634 10.42 -17.46 14.17
CA VAL A 634 9.01 -17.21 14.48
C VAL A 634 8.12 -17.92 13.47
N GLN A 635 8.46 -17.89 12.18
CA GLN A 635 7.71 -18.61 11.13
C GLN A 635 7.71 -20.12 11.37
N GLU A 636 8.88 -20.70 11.69
CA GLU A 636 9.00 -22.14 12.02
C GLU A 636 8.12 -22.52 13.22
N THR A 637 8.16 -21.72 14.29
CA THR A 637 7.31 -21.95 15.48
C THR A 637 5.84 -21.83 15.11
N LEU A 638 5.46 -20.81 14.35
CA LEU A 638 4.08 -20.61 13.91
C LEU A 638 3.58 -21.79 13.07
N VAL A 639 4.39 -22.30 12.14
CA VAL A 639 4.04 -23.45 11.31
C VAL A 639 3.81 -24.72 12.16
N ARG A 640 4.60 -24.94 13.21
CA ARG A 640 4.40 -26.07 14.13
C ARG A 640 3.04 -26.04 14.85
N LEU A 641 2.43 -24.86 15.01
CA LEU A 641 1.09 -24.76 15.63
C LEU A 641 -0.01 -25.41 14.79
N PHE A 642 0.23 -25.71 13.51
CA PHE A 642 -0.72 -26.38 12.62
C PHE A 642 -0.64 -27.92 12.69
N SER A 643 0.43 -28.48 13.26
CA SER A 643 0.63 -29.92 13.39
C SER A 643 0.27 -30.43 14.79
N ASP A 644 -0.03 -31.72 14.93
CA ASP A 644 -0.31 -32.35 16.23
C ASP A 644 0.95 -32.55 17.10
N ASN A 645 2.15 -32.43 16.50
CA ASN A 645 3.44 -32.66 17.18
C ASN A 645 3.94 -31.46 17.99
N ALA A 646 3.06 -30.56 18.45
CA ALA A 646 3.45 -29.39 19.26
C ALA A 646 3.67 -29.74 20.76
N ALA A 647 3.73 -31.03 21.10
CA ALA A 647 4.03 -31.49 22.46
C ALA A 647 5.21 -32.48 22.40
N ASN A 648 6.44 -31.95 22.33
CA ASN A 648 7.65 -32.53 22.91
C ASN A 648 8.71 -31.45 23.05
#